data_65790e15b3467dc10b39f8c7f4af8e5a
#
_entry.id   65790e15b3467dc10b39f8c7f4af8e5a
#
_cell.length_a   1.000
_cell.length_b   1.000
_cell.length_c   1.000
_cell.angle_alpha   90.00
_cell.angle_beta   90.00
_cell.angle_gamma   90.00
#
_symmetry.space_group_name_H-M   'P 1'
#
loop_
_entity.id
_entity.type
_entity.pdbx_description
1 polymer ?
#
loop_
_entity_poly.entity_id
_entity_poly.type
_entity_poly.pdbx_seq_one_letter_code
_entity_poly.pdbx_strand_id
1 'polypeptide(L)'
;MNNGSPTVRWISLFLPLAFLLSVVFPNPNGAAPPALRSTAKISADLVQAAHGSHSNERVSVIIQFKQIPGTAFESEVSKHAGRVKAKFKNLNAHVIEVAANAAEALAARPEVAFVSPDRSNIAFGHVTATSGADAIRATNGTNTAGLDGSGIGIAILDSGIDTNHTAFLDRSNNQRVIVNRDFTGEGRVDDPYGHGTHVASIAGGNGRISNAQYTGIAPNVNLINLRVLGATGLGNVSAVLSALDWVIANRSTHNIRVVNMSLGAPAIDSYRNDPICRAVRRLVDLGVVVVAAAGNNGVNASGQKVYGQIHSPGNEPSALTVGAANTFGTDGRGDDAMTSYSSRGPTRSGWVDELGVRHYDHLIKPDIVAPGNKLIYAEAANNYLVTQNPALDAGVSPVDGRRMMYMNGSSMATPVAAGAAALLLHANPSLTPNMIKALLMYTAQPLAGHNMLEQGAGQINIEGAVRAARMMRTDLGQCTIAGTPLLTTATPPVPQTTIAGHTFSWSQGVIFKHNFATGNELITRYQPNYGLGYLMGDGVVVSDGVVVSGGVVVSDGVVVSDGTILGSGALFLNFGILLSNGVVVSDGVVVSDGILSSDVAFGRDSVAQAMSATTKGDPTSVLNVKVDAGVDCLKY
;
A
#
# COMPACT_ATOMS: atom_id res chain seq x y z
N MET A 1 66.22 -41.84 -10.64
CA MET A 1 65.91 -42.32 -12.00
C MET A 1 64.57 -41.71 -12.40
N ASN A 2 64.68 -40.70 -13.13
CA ASN A 2 64.04 -40.34 -14.40
C ASN A 2 62.51 -40.40 -14.44
N ASN A 3 61.95 -39.24 -14.55
CA ASN A 3 61.31 -38.55 -15.71
C ASN A 3 59.80 -38.70 -15.66
N GLY A 4 59.00 -37.75 -15.95
CA GLY A 4 59.06 -36.50 -16.66
C GLY A 4 57.62 -35.97 -16.72
N SER A 5 57.47 -34.71 -16.53
CA SER A 5 56.20 -34.01 -16.76
C SER A 5 56.00 -33.70 -18.25
N PRO A 6 54.76 -33.66 -18.75
CA PRO A 6 54.46 -32.93 -19.98
C PRO A 6 53.70 -31.62 -19.66
N THR A 7 54.32 -30.56 -20.10
CA THR A 7 53.76 -29.22 -20.26
C THR A 7 52.60 -29.22 -21.25
N VAL A 8 51.43 -28.75 -20.79
CA VAL A 8 50.28 -28.43 -21.68
C VAL A 8 50.36 -26.96 -22.08
N ARG A 9 50.61 -26.72 -23.36
CA ARG A 9 50.53 -25.40 -24.01
C ARG A 9 49.09 -24.98 -24.18
N TRP A 10 48.75 -23.83 -23.64
CA TRP A 10 47.52 -23.11 -23.95
C TRP A 10 47.65 -22.46 -25.31
N ILE A 11 46.79 -22.85 -26.27
CA ILE A 11 46.60 -22.15 -27.53
C ILE A 11 45.43 -21.20 -27.34
N SER A 12 45.71 -19.90 -27.35
CA SER A 12 44.71 -18.84 -27.36
C SER A 12 44.09 -18.77 -28.77
N LEU A 13 42.84 -19.17 -28.92
CA LEU A 13 42.07 -18.89 -30.12
C LEU A 13 41.38 -17.52 -29.96
N PHE A 14 41.90 -16.52 -30.65
CA PHE A 14 41.20 -15.28 -30.91
C PHE A 14 40.16 -15.51 -32.03
N LEU A 15 38.87 -15.46 -31.73
CA LEU A 15 37.84 -15.30 -32.74
C LEU A 15 37.59 -13.79 -32.94
N PRO A 16 37.63 -13.30 -34.18
CA PRO A 16 37.20 -11.94 -34.46
C PRO A 16 35.69 -11.84 -34.50
N LEU A 17 35.11 -10.95 -33.71
CA LEU A 17 33.70 -10.56 -33.73
C LEU A 17 33.45 -9.77 -35.02
N ALA A 18 32.86 -10.39 -36.03
CA ALA A 18 32.42 -9.73 -37.24
C ALA A 18 31.17 -8.88 -36.96
N PHE A 19 31.32 -7.56 -36.97
CA PHE A 19 30.22 -6.60 -37.03
C PHE A 19 29.55 -6.71 -38.42
N LEU A 20 28.36 -7.29 -38.46
CA LEU A 20 27.49 -7.21 -39.64
C LEU A 20 26.89 -5.80 -39.68
N LEU A 21 27.47 -4.91 -40.48
CA LEU A 21 26.84 -3.70 -40.93
C LEU A 21 25.74 -4.08 -41.92
N SER A 22 24.47 -4.08 -41.50
CA SER A 22 23.35 -4.12 -42.41
C SER A 22 23.24 -2.78 -43.15
N VAL A 23 23.71 -2.76 -44.36
CA VAL A 23 23.47 -1.63 -45.31
C VAL A 23 22.00 -1.69 -45.72
N VAL A 24 21.20 -0.78 -45.17
CA VAL A 24 19.82 -0.53 -45.62
C VAL A 24 19.90 0.28 -46.92
N PHE A 25 19.54 -0.34 -48.03
CA PHE A 25 19.33 0.39 -49.29
C PHE A 25 18.09 1.29 -49.15
N PRO A 26 18.15 2.56 -49.51
CA PRO A 26 16.98 3.42 -49.49
C PRO A 26 15.99 3.04 -50.58
N ASN A 27 14.75 2.78 -50.19
CA ASN A 27 13.63 2.61 -51.12
C ASN A 27 13.26 3.97 -51.72
N PRO A 28 13.26 4.16 -53.03
CA PRO A 28 13.12 5.48 -53.64
C PRO A 28 11.70 6.08 -53.62
N ASN A 29 10.72 5.45 -52.99
CA ASN A 29 9.33 5.92 -52.93
C ASN A 29 8.76 6.01 -51.49
N GLY A 30 9.58 6.14 -50.47
CA GLY A 30 9.14 6.42 -49.12
C GLY A 30 9.07 7.94 -48.89
N ALA A 31 7.89 8.48 -48.66
CA ALA A 31 7.75 9.80 -48.09
C ALA A 31 8.56 9.88 -46.79
N ALA A 32 9.43 10.90 -46.67
CA ALA A 32 10.20 11.14 -45.46
C ALA A 32 9.24 11.21 -44.25
N PRO A 33 9.57 10.53 -43.14
CA PRO A 33 8.77 10.69 -41.93
C PRO A 33 8.74 12.17 -41.54
N PRO A 34 7.59 12.72 -41.09
CA PRO A 34 7.50 14.10 -40.70
C PRO A 34 8.61 14.40 -39.68
N ALA A 35 9.39 15.45 -39.97
CA ALA A 35 10.47 15.89 -39.09
C ALA A 35 9.94 15.97 -37.65
N LEU A 36 10.59 15.30 -36.71
CA LEU A 36 10.37 15.46 -35.27
C LEU A 36 10.49 16.96 -34.94
N ARG A 37 9.35 17.67 -34.93
CA ARG A 37 9.30 19.06 -34.49
C ARG A 37 9.73 19.09 -33.03
N SER A 38 10.65 19.96 -32.71
CA SER A 38 11.19 20.17 -31.37
C SER A 38 10.07 20.29 -30.33
N THR A 39 9.83 19.24 -29.60
CA THR A 39 8.92 19.19 -28.43
C THR A 39 9.51 19.90 -27.20
N ALA A 40 10.65 20.54 -27.32
CA ALA A 40 11.42 21.14 -26.24
C ALA A 40 10.71 22.28 -25.49
N LYS A 41 9.62 22.84 -26.01
CA LYS A 41 8.90 23.99 -25.44
C LYS A 41 7.46 23.69 -25.01
N ILE A 42 7.04 22.43 -25.00
CA ILE A 42 5.67 22.04 -24.68
C ILE A 42 5.67 20.78 -23.85
N SER A 43 4.80 20.69 -22.86
CA SER A 43 4.71 19.52 -21.99
C SER A 43 4.18 18.30 -22.74
N ALA A 44 4.66 17.10 -22.36
CA ALA A 44 4.37 15.85 -23.06
C ALA A 44 2.88 15.48 -23.08
N ASP A 45 2.16 15.74 -21.99
CA ASP A 45 0.72 15.51 -21.88
C ASP A 45 -0.09 16.45 -22.80
N LEU A 46 0.36 17.68 -22.99
CA LEU A 46 -0.27 18.63 -23.92
C LEU A 46 -0.01 18.24 -25.39
N VAL A 47 1.18 17.71 -25.70
CA VAL A 47 1.48 17.13 -27.03
C VAL A 47 0.55 15.95 -27.31
N GLN A 48 0.38 15.06 -26.32
CA GLN A 48 -0.53 13.93 -26.46
C GLN A 48 -1.98 14.38 -26.68
N ALA A 49 -2.45 15.40 -25.95
CA ALA A 49 -3.78 15.99 -26.16
C ALA A 49 -3.92 16.63 -27.53
N ALA A 50 -2.88 17.31 -28.01
CA ALA A 50 -2.87 17.99 -29.33
C ALA A 50 -2.99 17.02 -30.52
N HIS A 51 -2.51 15.79 -30.37
CA HIS A 51 -2.54 14.74 -31.41
C HIS A 51 -3.58 13.64 -31.14
N GLY A 52 -4.30 13.68 -30.00
CA GLY A 52 -5.34 12.73 -29.64
C GLY A 52 -6.70 12.99 -30.30
N SER A 53 -7.67 12.11 -30.00
CA SER A 53 -9.07 12.23 -30.45
C SER A 53 -9.77 13.51 -29.99
N HIS A 54 -9.25 14.17 -28.96
CA HIS A 54 -9.77 15.38 -28.32
C HIS A 54 -8.97 16.65 -28.69
N SER A 55 -8.20 16.62 -29.80
CA SER A 55 -7.31 17.70 -30.21
C SER A 55 -7.99 19.07 -30.44
N ASN A 56 -9.28 19.08 -30.75
CA ASN A 56 -10.10 20.28 -30.91
C ASN A 56 -10.75 20.77 -29.61
N GLU A 57 -10.66 20.01 -28.51
CA GLU A 57 -11.20 20.46 -27.22
C GLU A 57 -10.43 21.64 -26.68
N ARG A 58 -11.16 22.57 -26.05
CA ARG A 58 -10.56 23.74 -25.42
C ARG A 58 -9.89 23.35 -24.11
N VAL A 59 -8.61 23.69 -24.02
CA VAL A 59 -7.77 23.50 -22.85
C VAL A 59 -7.26 24.84 -22.33
N SER A 60 -7.15 24.95 -21.01
CA SER A 60 -6.46 26.05 -20.36
C SER A 60 -4.97 25.72 -20.32
N VAL A 61 -4.13 26.62 -20.84
CA VAL A 61 -2.66 26.44 -20.87
C VAL A 61 -1.96 27.63 -20.22
N ILE A 62 -0.85 27.35 -19.54
CA ILE A 62 0.07 28.38 -19.03
C ILE A 62 1.21 28.50 -20.02
N ILE A 63 1.32 29.70 -20.61
CA ILE A 63 2.43 30.04 -21.49
C ILE A 63 3.43 30.91 -20.74
N GLN A 64 4.64 30.39 -20.61
CA GLN A 64 5.77 31.09 -20.01
C GLN A 64 6.56 31.77 -21.12
N PHE A 65 6.96 33.02 -20.91
CA PHE A 65 7.70 33.83 -21.91
C PHE A 65 9.14 34.09 -21.43
N LYS A 66 10.04 34.23 -22.38
CA LYS A 66 11.41 34.71 -22.11
C LYS A 66 11.43 36.15 -21.60
N GLN A 67 10.49 36.95 -22.13
CA GLN A 67 10.20 38.32 -21.73
C GLN A 67 8.70 38.56 -21.92
N ILE A 68 8.10 39.50 -21.21
CA ILE A 68 6.67 39.80 -21.33
C ILE A 68 6.34 40.14 -22.80
N PRO A 69 5.38 39.40 -23.42
CA PRO A 69 5.03 39.63 -24.81
C PRO A 69 4.27 40.94 -25.00
N GLY A 70 4.47 41.58 -26.14
CA GLY A 70 3.65 42.70 -26.59
C GLY A 70 2.26 42.28 -27.10
N THR A 71 1.46 43.26 -27.53
CA THR A 71 0.08 43.02 -28.06
C THR A 71 0.03 42.13 -29.30
N ALA A 72 1.13 41.98 -30.02
CA ALA A 72 1.23 41.08 -31.18
C ALA A 72 0.97 39.60 -30.81
N PHE A 73 1.34 39.18 -29.61
CA PHE A 73 1.09 37.83 -29.15
C PHE A 73 -0.41 37.59 -28.88
N GLU A 74 -1.12 38.58 -28.35
CA GLU A 74 -2.58 38.48 -28.12
C GLU A 74 -3.35 38.37 -29.44
N SER A 75 -2.88 39.05 -30.46
CA SER A 75 -3.44 38.91 -31.82
C SER A 75 -3.24 37.50 -32.38
N GLU A 76 -2.09 36.89 -32.09
CA GLU A 76 -1.83 35.49 -32.48
C GLU A 76 -2.74 34.50 -31.74
N VAL A 77 -2.91 34.67 -30.44
CA VAL A 77 -3.88 33.88 -29.64
C VAL A 77 -5.28 33.96 -30.24
N SER A 78 -5.70 35.18 -30.64
CA SER A 78 -7.02 35.41 -31.26
C SER A 78 -7.18 34.70 -32.60
N LYS A 79 -6.13 34.62 -33.44
CA LYS A 79 -6.15 33.85 -34.70
C LYS A 79 -6.43 32.37 -34.50
N HIS A 80 -6.00 31.81 -33.38
CA HIS A 80 -6.30 30.44 -32.98
C HIS A 80 -7.61 30.32 -32.19
N ALA A 81 -8.50 31.27 -32.27
CA ALA A 81 -9.73 31.36 -31.49
C ALA A 81 -9.48 31.25 -29.97
N GLY A 82 -8.27 31.58 -29.51
CA GLY A 82 -7.88 31.53 -28.10
C GLY A 82 -8.33 32.78 -27.34
N ARG A 83 -8.36 32.66 -26.01
CA ARG A 83 -8.70 33.73 -25.09
C ARG A 83 -7.69 33.80 -23.95
N VAL A 84 -7.13 34.98 -23.69
CA VAL A 84 -6.29 35.22 -22.52
C VAL A 84 -7.17 35.33 -21.27
N LYS A 85 -6.98 34.45 -20.31
CA LYS A 85 -7.71 34.39 -19.02
C LYS A 85 -7.04 35.23 -17.93
N ALA A 86 -5.71 35.15 -17.85
CA ALA A 86 -4.92 35.85 -16.86
C ALA A 86 -3.53 36.21 -17.36
N LYS A 87 -2.93 37.27 -16.80
CA LYS A 87 -1.58 37.72 -17.09
C LYS A 87 -0.79 37.90 -15.80
N PHE A 88 0.33 37.20 -15.68
CA PHE A 88 1.23 37.24 -14.53
C PHE A 88 2.50 38.02 -14.89
N LYS A 89 2.48 39.34 -14.70
CA LYS A 89 3.60 40.22 -15.12
C LYS A 89 4.93 39.86 -14.44
N ASN A 90 4.88 39.56 -13.17
CA ASN A 90 6.09 39.22 -12.37
C ASN A 90 6.64 37.81 -12.67
N LEU A 91 5.85 36.94 -13.33
CA LEU A 91 6.23 35.56 -13.66
C LEU A 91 6.49 35.40 -15.18
N ASN A 92 6.33 36.46 -15.97
CA ASN A 92 6.39 36.41 -17.46
C ASN A 92 5.51 35.28 -18.01
N ALA A 93 4.26 35.15 -17.53
CA ALA A 93 3.37 34.07 -17.92
C ALA A 93 1.94 34.54 -18.14
N HIS A 94 1.26 33.91 -19.12
CA HIS A 94 -0.18 34.12 -19.37
C HIS A 94 -0.91 32.78 -19.26
N VAL A 95 -2.13 32.79 -18.72
CA VAL A 95 -3.09 31.69 -18.82
C VAL A 95 -3.98 31.95 -20.04
N ILE A 96 -4.04 30.98 -20.94
CA ILE A 96 -4.75 31.09 -22.22
C ILE A 96 -5.65 29.86 -22.37
N GLU A 97 -6.87 30.10 -22.82
CA GLU A 97 -7.80 29.06 -23.23
C GLU A 97 -7.77 28.93 -24.76
N VAL A 98 -7.39 27.75 -25.26
CA VAL A 98 -7.21 27.51 -26.69
C VAL A 98 -7.50 26.03 -27.01
N ALA A 99 -7.76 25.67 -28.27
CA ALA A 99 -7.82 24.27 -28.68
C ALA A 99 -6.47 23.56 -28.45
N ALA A 100 -6.48 22.29 -28.00
CA ALA A 100 -5.26 21.57 -27.67
C ALA A 100 -4.25 21.54 -28.85
N ASN A 101 -4.71 21.34 -30.09
CA ASN A 101 -3.89 21.34 -31.30
C ASN A 101 -3.25 22.71 -31.64
N ALA A 102 -3.80 23.79 -31.13
CA ALA A 102 -3.25 25.12 -31.35
C ALA A 102 -2.11 25.47 -30.38
N ALA A 103 -1.98 24.72 -29.27
CA ALA A 103 -0.95 24.95 -28.27
C ALA A 103 0.48 24.80 -28.86
N GLU A 104 0.69 23.88 -29.79
CA GLU A 104 1.97 23.68 -30.46
C GLU A 104 2.38 24.89 -31.35
N ALA A 105 1.43 25.48 -32.06
CA ALA A 105 1.68 26.68 -32.85
C ALA A 105 2.10 27.85 -31.97
N LEU A 106 1.49 27.99 -30.79
CA LEU A 106 1.86 29.00 -29.80
C LEU A 106 3.22 28.68 -29.16
N ALA A 107 3.54 27.41 -28.89
CA ALA A 107 4.83 27.00 -28.36
C ALA A 107 6.00 27.25 -29.33
N ALA A 108 5.73 27.19 -30.65
CA ALA A 108 6.73 27.43 -31.69
C ALA A 108 7.22 28.88 -31.74
N ARG A 109 6.51 29.83 -31.13
CA ARG A 109 6.87 31.26 -31.18
C ARG A 109 8.21 31.53 -30.47
N PRO A 110 9.06 32.44 -31.00
CA PRO A 110 10.39 32.72 -30.46
C PRO A 110 10.35 33.28 -29.03
N GLU A 111 9.35 34.10 -28.71
CA GLU A 111 9.14 34.71 -27.38
C GLU A 111 8.70 33.71 -26.31
N VAL A 112 8.14 32.56 -26.70
CA VAL A 112 7.67 31.53 -25.77
C VAL A 112 8.85 30.71 -25.25
N ALA A 113 8.92 30.57 -23.95
CA ALA A 113 9.89 29.73 -23.26
C ALA A 113 9.34 28.29 -23.08
N PHE A 114 8.09 28.17 -22.60
CA PHE A 114 7.45 26.87 -22.36
C PHE A 114 5.92 26.99 -22.34
N VAL A 115 5.22 25.92 -22.72
CA VAL A 115 3.76 25.78 -22.64
C VAL A 115 3.40 24.52 -21.86
N SER A 116 2.56 24.67 -20.86
CA SER A 116 2.03 23.56 -20.07
C SER A 116 0.52 23.69 -19.88
N PRO A 117 -0.23 22.60 -19.64
CA PRO A 117 -1.61 22.71 -19.21
C PRO A 117 -1.70 23.49 -17.88
N ASP A 118 -2.79 24.23 -17.73
CA ASP A 118 -3.22 24.81 -16.45
C ASP A 118 -3.88 23.69 -15.64
N ARG A 119 -3.04 22.92 -14.96
CA ARG A 119 -3.47 21.72 -14.22
C ARG A 119 -4.22 22.14 -12.96
N SER A 120 -5.34 21.48 -12.70
CA SER A 120 -6.08 21.65 -11.45
C SER A 120 -5.20 21.22 -10.26
N ASN A 121 -4.85 22.16 -9.41
CA ASN A 121 -4.25 21.86 -8.11
C ASN A 121 -5.39 21.47 -7.16
N ILE A 122 -5.52 20.17 -6.91
CA ILE A 122 -6.42 19.65 -5.90
C ILE A 122 -5.60 19.50 -4.63
N ALA A 123 -6.03 20.13 -3.52
CA ALA A 123 -5.43 19.91 -2.22
C ALA A 123 -5.94 18.57 -1.69
N PHE A 124 -5.22 17.48 -1.94
CA PHE A 124 -5.44 16.16 -1.34
C PHE A 124 -4.32 15.85 -0.36
N GLY A 125 -4.63 15.04 0.66
CA GLY A 125 -3.60 14.44 1.49
C GLY A 125 -2.77 13.46 0.65
N HIS A 126 -1.46 13.54 0.74
CA HIS A 126 -0.56 12.67 -0.03
C HIS A 126 -0.92 11.18 0.09
N VAL A 127 -1.08 10.68 1.33
CA VAL A 127 -1.36 9.26 1.58
C VAL A 127 -2.72 8.83 1.02
N THR A 128 -3.72 9.69 1.12
CA THR A 128 -5.07 9.41 0.62
C THR A 128 -5.14 9.49 -0.90
N ALA A 129 -4.35 10.37 -1.51
CA ALA A 129 -4.22 10.46 -2.97
C ALA A 129 -3.53 9.20 -3.52
N THR A 130 -2.30 8.90 -3.08
CA THR A 130 -1.51 7.78 -3.61
C THR A 130 -2.13 6.41 -3.30
N SER A 131 -2.87 6.25 -2.18
CA SER A 131 -3.59 5.00 -1.90
C SER A 131 -4.88 4.82 -2.68
N GLY A 132 -5.40 5.88 -3.31
CA GLY A 132 -6.68 5.88 -4.04
C GLY A 132 -7.90 6.14 -3.15
N ALA A 133 -7.72 6.50 -1.88
CA ALA A 133 -8.84 6.80 -0.98
C ALA A 133 -9.60 8.08 -1.40
N ASP A 134 -8.91 9.08 -1.93
CA ASP A 134 -9.54 10.32 -2.41
C ASP A 134 -10.44 10.08 -3.62
N ALA A 135 -10.07 9.14 -4.49
CA ALA A 135 -10.86 8.81 -5.69
C ALA A 135 -12.26 8.26 -5.34
N ILE A 136 -12.41 7.57 -4.20
CA ILE A 136 -13.69 7.01 -3.76
C ILE A 136 -14.50 7.98 -2.90
N ARG A 137 -13.87 9.02 -2.37
CA ARG A 137 -14.54 10.09 -1.61
C ARG A 137 -15.08 11.20 -2.50
N ALA A 138 -14.47 11.41 -3.67
CA ALA A 138 -14.92 12.40 -4.63
C ALA A 138 -16.34 12.06 -5.13
N THR A 139 -17.29 12.93 -4.86
CA THR A 139 -18.66 12.83 -5.42
C THR A 139 -18.60 13.26 -6.88
N ASN A 140 -18.47 12.31 -7.79
CA ASN A 140 -18.52 12.57 -9.24
C ASN A 140 -19.97 12.90 -9.69
N GLY A 141 -20.59 13.96 -9.14
CA GLY A 141 -21.86 14.50 -9.62
C GLY A 141 -23.09 13.57 -9.58
N THR A 142 -22.89 12.30 -9.29
CA THR A 142 -23.95 11.31 -9.04
C THR A 142 -24.13 11.17 -7.53
N ASN A 143 -25.35 11.27 -7.04
CA ASN A 143 -25.80 11.28 -5.63
C ASN A 143 -25.35 10.10 -4.73
N THR A 144 -24.19 9.53 -4.93
CA THR A 144 -23.62 8.55 -4.01
C THR A 144 -22.80 9.31 -2.97
N ALA A 145 -23.27 9.34 -1.73
CA ALA A 145 -22.50 9.81 -0.59
C ALA A 145 -21.09 9.17 -0.62
N GLY A 146 -20.07 10.00 -0.51
CA GLY A 146 -18.68 9.51 -0.51
C GLY A 146 -18.46 8.50 0.62
N LEU A 147 -17.68 7.47 0.36
CA LEU A 147 -17.32 6.50 1.39
C LEU A 147 -16.29 7.11 2.35
N ASP A 148 -16.59 7.16 3.62
CA ASP A 148 -15.76 7.79 4.65
C ASP A 148 -15.56 6.93 5.92
N GLY A 149 -16.11 5.70 5.91
CA GLY A 149 -16.04 4.76 7.03
C GLY A 149 -17.08 4.97 8.11
N SER A 150 -18.09 5.83 7.91
CA SER A 150 -19.15 6.09 8.88
C SER A 150 -19.79 4.79 9.39
N GLY A 151 -19.99 4.74 10.71
CA GLY A 151 -20.62 3.61 11.40
C GLY A 151 -19.68 2.44 11.69
N ILE A 152 -18.47 2.39 11.15
CA ILE A 152 -17.48 1.33 11.40
C ILE A 152 -16.59 1.70 12.58
N GLY A 153 -16.41 0.76 13.52
CA GLY A 153 -15.45 0.86 14.62
C GLY A 153 -14.10 0.25 14.25
N ILE A 154 -13.02 1.02 14.44
CA ILE A 154 -11.63 0.54 14.36
C ILE A 154 -11.02 0.54 15.76
N ALA A 155 -10.64 -0.64 16.28
CA ALA A 155 -9.90 -0.73 17.52
C ALA A 155 -8.40 -0.56 17.25
N ILE A 156 -7.78 0.41 17.92
CA ILE A 156 -6.36 0.72 17.85
C ILE A 156 -5.70 0.15 19.10
N LEU A 157 -4.93 -0.94 18.94
CA LEU A 157 -4.12 -1.54 20.00
C LEU A 157 -2.71 -0.94 19.92
N ASP A 158 -2.43 0.07 20.75
CA ASP A 158 -1.20 0.87 20.63
C ASP A 158 -0.82 1.53 21.99
N SER A 159 -0.07 2.62 21.96
CA SER A 159 0.42 3.37 23.12
C SER A 159 -0.60 4.35 23.73
N GLY A 160 -1.81 4.41 23.17
CA GLY A 160 -2.85 5.37 23.56
C GLY A 160 -3.26 6.29 22.41
N ILE A 161 -4.22 7.18 22.67
CA ILE A 161 -4.63 8.24 21.74
C ILE A 161 -4.79 9.55 22.52
N ASP A 162 -4.17 10.63 22.06
CA ASP A 162 -4.46 11.97 22.56
C ASP A 162 -5.82 12.44 22.01
N THR A 163 -6.85 12.25 22.82
CA THR A 163 -8.22 12.59 22.45
C THR A 163 -8.48 14.09 22.33
N ASN A 164 -7.57 14.95 22.82
CA ASN A 164 -7.69 16.40 22.68
C ASN A 164 -7.25 16.88 21.28
N HIS A 165 -6.64 16.03 20.49
CA HIS A 165 -6.18 16.39 19.16
C HIS A 165 -7.37 16.59 18.19
N THR A 166 -7.39 17.70 17.46
CA THR A 166 -8.45 18.12 16.53
C THR A 166 -8.78 17.06 15.46
N ALA A 167 -7.82 16.23 15.06
CA ALA A 167 -8.01 15.18 14.07
C ALA A 167 -9.08 14.14 14.45
N PHE A 168 -9.46 14.05 15.71
CA PHE A 168 -10.42 13.04 16.20
C PHE A 168 -11.83 13.57 16.46
N LEU A 169 -12.11 14.81 16.13
CA LEU A 169 -13.44 15.39 16.24
C LEU A 169 -14.29 15.09 14.99
N ASP A 170 -15.59 14.95 15.15
CA ASP A 170 -16.53 14.91 14.02
C ASP A 170 -16.85 16.33 13.51
N ARG A 171 -17.74 16.45 12.52
CA ARG A 171 -18.16 17.76 11.97
C ARG A 171 -18.84 18.68 12.97
N SER A 172 -19.42 18.10 14.02
CA SER A 172 -20.14 18.80 15.08
C SER A 172 -19.27 19.03 16.32
N ASN A 173 -17.96 18.80 16.24
CA ASN A 173 -16.98 18.85 17.33
C ASN A 173 -17.16 17.78 18.41
N ASN A 174 -17.88 16.68 18.13
CA ASN A 174 -17.94 15.56 19.05
C ASN A 174 -16.72 14.65 18.87
N GLN A 175 -16.34 14.00 19.96
CA GLN A 175 -15.23 13.05 19.98
C GLN A 175 -15.59 11.75 19.25
N ARG A 176 -14.73 11.32 18.29
CA ARG A 176 -14.87 10.04 17.58
C ARG A 176 -14.05 8.91 18.21
N VAL A 177 -13.22 9.18 19.21
CA VAL A 177 -12.64 8.17 20.08
C VAL A 177 -13.69 7.82 21.14
N ILE A 178 -14.55 6.85 20.83
CA ILE A 178 -15.77 6.54 21.61
C ILE A 178 -15.50 5.62 22.81
N VAL A 179 -14.33 4.98 22.86
CA VAL A 179 -13.88 4.12 23.97
C VAL A 179 -12.43 4.39 24.26
N ASN A 180 -12.09 4.44 25.54
CA ASN A 180 -10.72 4.57 26.04
C ASN A 180 -10.48 3.55 27.13
N ARG A 181 -9.50 2.63 26.96
CA ARG A 181 -9.13 1.58 27.90
C ARG A 181 -7.63 1.44 28.04
N ASP A 182 -7.19 1.30 29.27
CA ASP A 182 -5.79 0.96 29.59
C ASP A 182 -5.66 -0.50 29.99
N PHE A 183 -4.73 -1.21 29.36
CA PHE A 183 -4.33 -2.59 29.68
C PHE A 183 -2.87 -2.68 30.11
N THR A 184 -2.17 -1.56 30.20
CA THR A 184 -0.75 -1.51 30.63
C THR A 184 -0.60 -1.54 32.15
N GLY A 185 -1.65 -1.15 32.87
CA GLY A 185 -1.63 -0.97 34.32
C GLY A 185 -1.07 0.39 34.77
N GLU A 186 -0.77 1.31 33.84
CA GLU A 186 -0.30 2.67 34.17
C GLU A 186 -1.44 3.61 34.58
N GLY A 187 -2.70 3.20 34.46
CA GLY A 187 -3.87 3.97 34.89
C GLY A 187 -4.18 5.21 34.06
N ARG A 188 -3.74 5.24 32.80
CA ARG A 188 -3.93 6.36 31.87
C ARG A 188 -4.28 5.87 30.46
N VAL A 189 -4.98 6.67 29.67
CA VAL A 189 -5.47 6.31 28.34
C VAL A 189 -4.97 7.22 27.22
N ASP A 190 -4.35 8.35 27.57
CA ASP A 190 -3.66 9.25 26.64
C ASP A 190 -2.40 8.58 26.06
N ASP A 191 -1.71 9.28 25.18
CA ASP A 191 -0.57 8.75 24.45
C ASP A 191 0.76 9.42 24.84
N PRO A 192 1.37 9.02 25.96
CA PRO A 192 2.64 9.61 26.41
C PRO A 192 3.82 9.20 25.50
N TYR A 193 3.68 8.14 24.70
CA TYR A 193 4.71 7.72 23.77
C TYR A 193 4.64 8.46 22.44
N GLY A 194 3.43 8.69 21.89
CA GLY A 194 3.17 9.45 20.66
C GLY A 194 2.90 8.61 19.42
N HIS A 195 3.03 7.27 19.51
CA HIS A 195 2.87 6.39 18.35
C HIS A 195 1.39 6.13 18.02
N GLY A 196 0.56 5.83 19.03
CA GLY A 196 -0.84 5.44 18.81
C GLY A 196 -1.71 6.57 18.27
N THR A 197 -1.44 7.83 18.69
CA THR A 197 -2.11 9.02 18.14
C THR A 197 -1.83 9.18 16.64
N HIS A 198 -0.58 9.00 16.24
CA HIS A 198 -0.18 9.05 14.85
C HIS A 198 -0.86 7.94 14.03
N VAL A 199 -0.82 6.69 14.51
CA VAL A 199 -1.47 5.53 13.91
C VAL A 199 -2.98 5.74 13.76
N ALA A 200 -3.66 6.17 14.83
CA ALA A 200 -5.10 6.43 14.82
C ALA A 200 -5.50 7.49 13.79
N SER A 201 -4.67 8.54 13.63
CA SER A 201 -4.95 9.62 12.69
C SER A 201 -4.71 9.22 11.23
N ILE A 202 -3.80 8.28 10.93
CA ILE A 202 -3.68 7.68 9.59
C ILE A 202 -4.95 6.90 9.25
N ALA A 203 -5.46 6.09 10.18
CA ALA A 203 -6.67 5.31 9.93
C ALA A 203 -7.90 6.21 9.78
N GLY A 204 -8.08 7.19 10.68
CA GLY A 204 -9.33 7.91 10.84
C GLY A 204 -9.25 9.40 11.13
N GLY A 205 -8.17 10.09 10.82
CA GLY A 205 -8.07 11.56 11.00
C GLY A 205 -9.04 12.33 10.12
N ASN A 206 -9.65 13.39 10.65
CA ASN A 206 -10.78 14.11 10.03
C ASN A 206 -10.42 15.16 8.97
N GLY A 207 -9.15 15.40 8.68
CA GLY A 207 -8.71 16.36 7.65
C GLY A 207 -8.96 17.85 7.96
N ARG A 208 -9.27 18.23 9.21
CA ARG A 208 -9.49 19.64 9.58
C ARG A 208 -8.24 20.51 9.50
N ILE A 209 -7.06 19.90 9.56
CA ILE A 209 -5.76 20.56 9.66
C ILE A 209 -5.17 20.75 8.27
N SER A 210 -4.55 21.91 8.03
CA SER A 210 -3.84 22.23 6.77
C SER A 210 -4.65 21.96 5.50
N ASN A 211 -5.91 22.38 5.48
CA ASN A 211 -6.78 22.26 4.30
C ASN A 211 -6.93 20.81 3.81
N ALA A 212 -7.15 19.87 4.73
CA ALA A 212 -7.33 18.45 4.50
C ALA A 212 -6.08 17.69 4.01
N GLN A 213 -4.89 18.29 4.08
CA GLN A 213 -3.64 17.68 3.66
C GLN A 213 -3.32 16.37 4.40
N TYR A 214 -3.73 16.25 5.66
CA TYR A 214 -3.43 15.13 6.56
C TYR A 214 -4.68 14.35 6.95
N THR A 215 -5.60 14.20 5.99
CA THR A 215 -6.82 13.40 6.18
C THR A 215 -6.46 11.92 6.30
N GLY A 216 -7.08 11.23 7.26
CA GLY A 216 -6.99 9.78 7.39
C GLY A 216 -7.73 9.05 6.27
N ILE A 217 -7.48 7.75 6.16
CA ILE A 217 -8.05 6.91 5.09
C ILE A 217 -9.58 6.84 5.20
N ALA A 218 -10.09 6.62 6.41
CA ALA A 218 -11.53 6.52 6.69
C ALA A 218 -11.93 7.58 7.74
N PRO A 219 -12.10 8.85 7.33
CA PRO A 219 -12.12 9.99 8.24
C PRO A 219 -13.36 10.07 9.16
N ASN A 220 -14.35 9.21 8.97
CA ASN A 220 -15.57 9.21 9.78
C ASN A 220 -15.79 7.92 10.58
N VAL A 221 -14.76 7.06 10.70
CA VAL A 221 -14.82 5.88 11.56
C VAL A 221 -14.92 6.27 13.04
N ASN A 222 -15.51 5.39 13.83
CA ASN A 222 -15.38 5.42 15.27
C ASN A 222 -14.06 4.78 15.69
N LEU A 223 -13.30 5.44 16.56
CA LEU A 223 -12.04 4.93 17.07
C LEU A 223 -12.22 4.36 18.48
N ILE A 224 -11.63 3.21 18.72
CA ILE A 224 -11.62 2.53 20.01
C ILE A 224 -10.18 2.45 20.47
N ASN A 225 -9.81 3.24 21.45
CA ASN A 225 -8.49 3.32 22.04
C ASN A 225 -8.28 2.21 23.07
N LEU A 226 -7.41 1.26 22.74
CA LEU A 226 -7.02 0.16 23.61
C LEU A 226 -5.51 0.24 23.85
N ARG A 227 -5.13 0.90 24.94
CA ARG A 227 -3.73 1.15 25.26
C ARG A 227 -3.09 -0.12 25.80
N VAL A 228 -2.14 -0.69 25.06
CA VAL A 228 -1.40 -1.93 25.39
C VAL A 228 0.11 -1.72 25.47
N LEU A 229 0.60 -0.55 25.01
CA LEU A 229 1.99 -0.13 25.11
C LEU A 229 2.13 0.99 26.14
N GLY A 230 3.14 0.91 26.98
CA GLY A 230 3.44 1.90 28.02
C GLY A 230 4.06 3.19 27.48
N ALA A 231 4.41 4.11 28.39
CA ALA A 231 4.98 5.42 28.07
C ALA A 231 6.32 5.38 27.30
N THR A 232 6.98 4.23 27.27
CA THR A 232 8.24 4.01 26.51
C THR A 232 8.03 3.21 25.23
N GLY A 233 6.78 2.96 24.83
CA GLY A 233 6.44 2.17 23.62
C GLY A 233 6.59 0.65 23.81
N LEU A 234 6.87 0.19 25.01
CA LEU A 234 6.98 -1.25 25.33
C LEU A 234 5.69 -1.76 25.97
N GLY A 235 5.34 -3.00 25.68
CA GLY A 235 4.17 -3.67 26.24
C GLY A 235 4.39 -5.16 26.40
N ASN A 236 3.46 -5.82 27.10
CA ASN A 236 3.49 -7.25 27.34
C ASN A 236 2.43 -7.97 26.51
N VAL A 237 2.69 -9.22 26.15
CA VAL A 237 1.74 -10.10 25.45
C VAL A 237 0.41 -10.19 26.22
N SER A 238 0.44 -10.24 27.54
CA SER A 238 -0.77 -10.29 28.38
C SER A 238 -1.67 -9.07 28.25
N ALA A 239 -1.10 -7.87 28.10
CA ALA A 239 -1.87 -6.64 27.84
C ALA A 239 -2.57 -6.69 26.47
N VAL A 240 -1.86 -7.16 25.44
CA VAL A 240 -2.41 -7.37 24.10
C VAL A 240 -3.55 -8.39 24.13
N LEU A 241 -3.35 -9.55 24.78
CA LEU A 241 -4.39 -10.59 24.93
C LEU A 241 -5.62 -10.07 25.67
N SER A 242 -5.43 -9.29 26.74
CA SER A 242 -6.53 -8.69 27.49
C SER A 242 -7.33 -7.71 26.64
N ALA A 243 -6.66 -6.92 25.78
CA ALA A 243 -7.32 -6.01 24.85
C ALA A 243 -8.09 -6.79 23.76
N LEU A 244 -7.51 -7.85 23.19
CA LEU A 244 -8.17 -8.70 22.18
C LEU A 244 -9.40 -9.41 22.77
N ASP A 245 -9.31 -9.93 24.00
CA ASP A 245 -10.45 -10.53 24.70
C ASP A 245 -11.56 -9.50 24.94
N TRP A 246 -11.19 -8.28 25.34
CA TRP A 246 -12.14 -7.19 25.46
C TRP A 246 -12.82 -6.87 24.11
N VAL A 247 -12.07 -6.85 23.00
CA VAL A 247 -12.66 -6.66 21.65
C VAL A 247 -13.66 -7.76 21.34
N ILE A 248 -13.32 -9.03 21.61
CA ILE A 248 -14.24 -10.17 21.39
C ILE A 248 -15.55 -9.94 22.13
N ALA A 249 -15.50 -9.51 23.39
CA ALA A 249 -16.69 -9.28 24.21
C ALA A 249 -17.52 -8.06 23.77
N ASN A 250 -16.88 -7.01 23.25
CA ASN A 250 -17.51 -5.71 23.00
C ASN A 250 -17.71 -5.35 21.51
N ARG A 251 -17.29 -6.22 20.55
CA ARG A 251 -17.33 -5.94 19.11
C ARG A 251 -18.71 -5.53 18.60
N SER A 252 -19.76 -6.18 19.09
CA SER A 252 -21.14 -5.87 18.67
C SER A 252 -21.65 -4.56 19.26
N THR A 253 -21.27 -4.25 20.52
CA THR A 253 -21.71 -3.02 21.22
C THR A 253 -21.17 -1.75 20.54
N HIS A 254 -19.94 -1.80 20.05
CA HIS A 254 -19.27 -0.65 19.43
C HIS A 254 -19.08 -0.80 17.92
N ASN A 255 -19.74 -1.78 17.30
CA ASN A 255 -19.59 -2.15 15.89
C ASN A 255 -18.11 -2.22 15.45
N ILE A 256 -17.26 -2.89 16.27
CA ILE A 256 -15.84 -3.07 15.96
C ILE A 256 -15.74 -4.10 14.85
N ARG A 257 -15.40 -3.63 13.66
CA ARG A 257 -15.24 -4.46 12.48
C ARG A 257 -13.77 -4.61 12.04
N VAL A 258 -12.91 -3.74 12.56
CA VAL A 258 -11.48 -3.73 12.25
C VAL A 258 -10.67 -3.57 13.52
N VAL A 259 -9.56 -4.32 13.62
CA VAL A 259 -8.53 -4.17 14.65
C VAL A 259 -7.23 -3.80 13.95
N ASN A 260 -6.59 -2.72 14.39
CA ASN A 260 -5.27 -2.30 13.96
C ASN A 260 -4.24 -2.65 15.01
N MET A 261 -3.22 -3.40 14.63
CA MET A 261 -2.10 -3.81 15.47
C MET A 261 -0.79 -3.32 14.84
N SER A 262 -0.48 -2.04 15.06
CA SER A 262 0.78 -1.41 14.64
C SER A 262 1.92 -1.74 15.62
N LEU A 263 1.97 -2.97 16.06
CA LEU A 263 2.90 -3.53 17.03
C LEU A 263 3.29 -4.95 16.65
N GLY A 264 4.32 -5.46 17.25
CA GLY A 264 4.72 -6.85 17.05
C GLY A 264 5.85 -7.29 17.98
N ALA A 265 5.96 -8.59 18.14
CA ALA A 265 7.04 -9.26 18.83
C ALA A 265 7.74 -10.24 17.88
N PRO A 266 8.99 -10.67 18.18
CA PRO A 266 9.64 -11.73 17.42
C PRO A 266 8.75 -12.98 17.32
N ALA A 267 8.51 -13.46 16.10
CA ALA A 267 7.69 -14.65 15.84
C ALA A 267 8.53 -15.92 16.05
N ILE A 268 8.57 -16.43 17.28
CA ILE A 268 9.34 -17.63 17.68
C ILE A 268 8.51 -18.88 17.50
N ASP A 269 7.32 -18.90 18.13
CA ASP A 269 6.39 -20.03 18.08
C ASP A 269 5.59 -20.00 16.78
N SER A 270 5.26 -21.20 16.24
CA SER A 270 4.35 -21.31 15.11
C SER A 270 3.05 -20.55 15.40
N TYR A 271 2.51 -19.89 14.36
CA TYR A 271 1.20 -19.22 14.45
C TYR A 271 0.09 -20.11 15.04
N ARG A 272 0.27 -21.44 14.97
CA ARG A 272 -0.67 -22.41 15.56
C ARG A 272 -0.66 -22.41 17.08
N ASN A 273 0.48 -22.07 17.67
CA ASN A 273 0.73 -22.14 19.11
C ASN A 273 0.84 -20.75 19.75
N ASP A 274 1.26 -19.74 18.99
CA ASP A 274 1.39 -18.35 19.46
C ASP A 274 0.03 -17.84 19.99
N PRO A 275 -0.05 -17.38 21.24
CA PRO A 275 -1.31 -16.99 21.86
C PRO A 275 -1.94 -15.76 21.20
N ILE A 276 -1.14 -14.79 20.70
CA ILE A 276 -1.66 -13.61 20.00
C ILE A 276 -2.23 -14.05 18.64
N CYS A 277 -1.52 -14.90 17.88
CA CYS A 277 -2.01 -15.43 16.62
C CYS A 277 -3.34 -16.18 16.79
N ARG A 278 -3.47 -16.98 17.84
CA ARG A 278 -4.73 -17.68 18.15
C ARG A 278 -5.87 -16.74 18.49
N ALA A 279 -5.60 -15.66 19.22
CA ALA A 279 -6.60 -14.64 19.53
C ALA A 279 -7.01 -13.85 18.26
N VAL A 280 -6.06 -13.52 17.38
CA VAL A 280 -6.31 -12.91 16.08
C VAL A 280 -7.22 -13.80 15.22
N ARG A 281 -6.90 -15.09 15.10
CA ARG A 281 -7.74 -16.05 14.37
C ARG A 281 -9.16 -16.07 14.91
N ARG A 282 -9.31 -16.11 16.26
CA ARG A 282 -10.63 -16.08 16.88
C ARG A 282 -11.42 -14.82 16.52
N LEU A 283 -10.79 -13.65 16.43
CA LEU A 283 -11.43 -12.43 15.99
C LEU A 283 -11.87 -12.50 14.52
N VAL A 284 -11.02 -13.03 13.65
CA VAL A 284 -11.35 -13.21 12.22
C VAL A 284 -12.54 -14.17 12.05
N ASP A 285 -12.56 -15.27 12.81
CA ASP A 285 -13.70 -16.20 12.85
C ASP A 285 -15.01 -15.55 13.33
N LEU A 286 -14.91 -14.47 14.10
CA LEU A 286 -16.03 -13.68 14.57
C LEU A 286 -16.40 -12.50 13.65
N GLY A 287 -15.80 -12.41 12.46
CA GLY A 287 -16.10 -11.40 11.44
C GLY A 287 -15.36 -10.07 11.62
N VAL A 288 -14.29 -10.03 12.40
CA VAL A 288 -13.46 -8.83 12.60
C VAL A 288 -12.19 -8.92 11.75
N VAL A 289 -11.93 -7.92 10.93
CA VAL A 289 -10.67 -7.81 10.17
C VAL A 289 -9.55 -7.44 11.11
N VAL A 290 -8.49 -8.23 11.15
CA VAL A 290 -7.30 -7.88 11.94
C VAL A 290 -6.16 -7.52 10.98
N VAL A 291 -5.64 -6.31 11.13
CA VAL A 291 -4.53 -5.78 10.33
C VAL A 291 -3.30 -5.67 11.22
N ALA A 292 -2.21 -6.28 10.82
CA ALA A 292 -0.97 -6.37 11.59
C ALA A 292 0.25 -5.86 10.82
N ALA A 293 1.16 -5.21 11.52
CA ALA A 293 2.43 -4.76 10.96
C ALA A 293 3.35 -5.96 10.65
N ALA A 294 4.06 -5.90 9.52
CA ALA A 294 5.04 -6.91 9.15
C ALA A 294 6.28 -6.90 10.08
N GLY A 295 6.61 -5.73 10.62
CA GLY A 295 7.84 -5.45 11.38
C GLY A 295 8.81 -4.54 10.59
N ASN A 296 9.85 -4.08 11.27
CA ASN A 296 10.80 -3.10 10.72
C ASN A 296 12.27 -3.63 10.74
N ASN A 297 12.44 -4.93 10.53
CA ASN A 297 13.73 -5.62 10.57
C ASN A 297 14.15 -6.14 9.18
N GLY A 298 13.88 -5.38 8.12
CA GLY A 298 14.19 -5.76 6.73
C GLY A 298 15.66 -5.68 6.35
N VAL A 299 16.51 -5.07 7.20
CA VAL A 299 17.96 -5.01 7.03
C VAL A 299 18.66 -5.41 8.33
N ASN A 300 19.87 -5.95 8.23
CA ASN A 300 20.72 -6.23 9.40
C ASN A 300 21.50 -4.97 9.84
N ALA A 301 22.32 -5.10 10.88
CA ALA A 301 23.13 -3.99 11.40
C ALA A 301 24.12 -3.41 10.38
N SER A 302 24.48 -4.17 9.35
CA SER A 302 25.34 -3.74 8.24
C SER A 302 24.56 -3.10 7.08
N GLY A 303 23.23 -2.92 7.21
CA GLY A 303 22.37 -2.37 6.17
C GLY A 303 22.04 -3.36 5.02
N GLN A 304 22.40 -4.63 5.15
CA GLN A 304 22.14 -5.65 4.14
C GLN A 304 20.68 -6.14 4.28
N LYS A 305 20.02 -6.38 3.15
CA LYS A 305 18.68 -6.94 3.06
C LYS A 305 18.61 -8.32 3.73
N VAL A 306 17.63 -8.53 4.61
CA VAL A 306 17.38 -9.81 5.27
C VAL A 306 15.94 -10.26 5.06
N TYR A 307 15.74 -11.58 5.08
CA TYR A 307 14.45 -12.24 4.98
C TYR A 307 14.14 -12.99 6.28
N GLY A 308 12.89 -13.46 6.43
CA GLY A 308 12.50 -14.25 7.58
C GLY A 308 12.23 -13.45 8.86
N GLN A 309 11.96 -12.14 8.74
CA GLN A 309 11.83 -11.22 9.87
C GLN A 309 10.39 -10.73 10.11
N ILE A 310 9.39 -11.47 9.68
CA ILE A 310 7.99 -11.16 9.96
C ILE A 310 7.71 -11.37 11.45
N HIS A 311 7.13 -10.36 12.09
CA HIS A 311 6.79 -10.37 13.52
C HIS A 311 5.44 -11.08 13.78
N SER A 312 5.22 -11.57 15.01
CA SER A 312 3.89 -11.91 15.53
C SER A 312 3.14 -10.62 15.91
N PRO A 313 1.83 -10.46 15.57
CA PRO A 313 0.97 -11.46 14.93
C PRO A 313 0.95 -11.41 13.39
N GLY A 314 1.86 -10.71 12.73
CA GLY A 314 1.95 -10.67 11.27
C GLY A 314 2.20 -12.04 10.63
N ASN A 315 2.70 -13.03 11.39
CA ASN A 315 2.84 -14.42 10.95
C ASN A 315 1.53 -15.23 10.98
N GLU A 316 0.40 -14.68 11.46
CA GLU A 316 -0.90 -15.36 11.45
C GLU A 316 -1.50 -15.35 10.02
N PRO A 317 -1.88 -16.50 9.44
CA PRO A 317 -2.48 -16.57 8.10
C PRO A 317 -3.76 -15.76 7.93
N SER A 318 -4.60 -15.68 8.97
CA SER A 318 -5.87 -14.94 8.93
C SER A 318 -5.69 -13.42 9.05
N ALA A 319 -4.58 -12.92 9.61
CA ALA A 319 -4.28 -11.49 9.67
C ALA A 319 -3.96 -10.94 8.28
N LEU A 320 -4.38 -9.71 8.01
CA LEU A 320 -3.87 -8.91 6.91
C LEU A 320 -2.55 -8.28 7.35
N THR A 321 -1.44 -8.82 6.89
CA THR A 321 -0.09 -8.37 7.27
C THR A 321 0.42 -7.35 6.28
N VAL A 322 0.83 -6.18 6.77
CA VAL A 322 1.15 -5.02 5.93
C VAL A 322 2.61 -4.62 6.10
N GLY A 323 3.36 -4.64 5.01
CA GLY A 323 4.70 -4.07 4.91
C GLY A 323 4.66 -2.59 4.50
N ALA A 324 5.82 -1.92 4.57
CA ALA A 324 5.94 -0.51 4.26
C ALA A 324 6.49 -0.25 2.86
N ALA A 325 5.80 0.60 2.10
CA ALA A 325 6.27 1.18 0.84
C ALA A 325 6.74 2.62 1.04
N ASN A 326 7.64 3.05 0.18
CA ASN A 326 8.14 4.42 0.08
C ASN A 326 7.55 5.06 -1.18
N THR A 327 6.84 6.16 -1.01
CA THR A 327 6.20 6.92 -2.08
C THR A 327 7.03 8.11 -2.55
N PHE A 328 8.24 8.28 -2.02
CA PHE A 328 9.17 9.38 -2.34
C PHE A 328 8.57 10.79 -2.27
N GLY A 329 7.43 10.93 -1.56
CA GLY A 329 6.70 12.20 -1.44
C GLY A 329 5.97 12.62 -2.71
N THR A 330 5.69 11.70 -3.64
CA THR A 330 4.90 11.93 -4.85
C THR A 330 3.53 11.26 -4.75
N ASP A 331 2.51 11.84 -5.38
CA ASP A 331 1.17 11.23 -5.45
C ASP A 331 1.08 10.16 -6.55
N GLY A 332 1.93 10.29 -7.57
CA GLY A 332 2.03 9.34 -8.68
C GLY A 332 2.80 8.09 -8.25
N ARG A 333 2.31 6.91 -8.63
CA ARG A 333 2.81 5.61 -8.15
C ARG A 333 3.89 4.97 -9.02
N GLY A 334 4.45 5.72 -9.98
CA GLY A 334 5.43 5.19 -10.93
C GLY A 334 6.83 5.02 -10.35
N ASP A 335 7.13 5.73 -9.28
CA ASP A 335 8.41 5.71 -8.56
C ASP A 335 8.35 5.00 -7.21
N ASP A 336 7.17 4.51 -6.80
CA ASP A 336 6.98 3.82 -5.53
C ASP A 336 7.85 2.56 -5.43
N ALA A 337 8.42 2.31 -4.24
CA ALA A 337 9.27 1.17 -3.97
C ALA A 337 9.08 0.63 -2.55
N MET A 338 9.68 -0.53 -2.25
CA MET A 338 9.76 -1.03 -0.88
C MET A 338 10.69 -0.17 -0.04
N THR A 339 10.32 0.06 1.23
CA THR A 339 11.28 0.60 2.21
C THR A 339 12.36 -0.42 2.53
N SER A 340 13.55 0.08 2.88
CA SER A 340 14.67 -0.78 3.24
C SER A 340 14.39 -1.60 4.51
N TYR A 341 13.74 -0.99 5.47
CA TYR A 341 13.48 -1.53 6.81
C TYR A 341 12.27 -2.47 6.89
N SER A 342 11.34 -2.46 5.93
CA SER A 342 10.16 -3.35 6.00
C SER A 342 10.55 -4.81 6.13
N SER A 343 10.03 -5.50 7.14
CA SER A 343 10.30 -6.92 7.34
C SER A 343 9.78 -7.75 6.16
N ARG A 344 10.53 -8.80 5.82
CA ARG A 344 10.30 -9.68 4.67
C ARG A 344 10.06 -11.11 5.14
N GLY A 345 9.24 -11.83 4.40
CA GLY A 345 9.04 -13.26 4.56
C GLY A 345 10.24 -14.12 4.10
N PRO A 346 10.08 -15.44 4.02
CA PRO A 346 8.95 -16.18 4.58
C PRO A 346 8.92 -16.11 6.11
N THR A 347 7.80 -16.50 6.75
CA THR A 347 7.78 -16.57 8.23
C THR A 347 8.75 -17.63 8.72
N ARG A 348 9.46 -17.33 9.82
CA ARG A 348 10.43 -18.25 10.46
C ARG A 348 9.98 -18.71 11.84
N SER A 349 8.75 -18.37 12.26
CA SER A 349 8.08 -19.01 13.38
C SER A 349 7.97 -20.53 13.15
N GLY A 350 7.97 -21.32 14.20
CA GLY A 350 7.99 -22.77 14.02
C GLY A 350 7.71 -23.53 15.30
N TRP A 351 7.84 -24.84 15.21
CA TRP A 351 7.62 -25.77 16.32
C TRP A 351 8.66 -26.91 16.24
N VAL A 352 8.87 -27.57 17.34
CA VAL A 352 9.79 -28.71 17.44
C VAL A 352 8.93 -29.96 17.61
N ASP A 353 9.19 -31.00 16.82
CA ASP A 353 8.48 -32.28 16.91
C ASP A 353 9.03 -33.18 18.06
N GLU A 354 8.43 -34.34 18.24
CA GLU A 354 8.81 -35.31 19.27
C GLU A 354 10.23 -35.88 19.07
N LEU A 355 10.78 -35.77 17.88
CA LEU A 355 12.14 -36.19 17.52
C LEU A 355 13.18 -35.08 17.72
N GLY A 356 12.74 -33.87 18.16
CA GLY A 356 13.61 -32.72 18.34
C GLY A 356 13.92 -31.95 17.04
N VAL A 357 13.22 -32.27 15.93
CA VAL A 357 13.39 -31.57 14.65
C VAL A 357 12.54 -30.30 14.63
N ARG A 358 13.15 -29.18 14.25
CA ARG A 358 12.45 -27.90 14.12
C ARG A 358 11.80 -27.78 12.75
N HIS A 359 10.50 -27.48 12.75
CA HIS A 359 9.69 -27.20 11.57
C HIS A 359 9.31 -25.72 11.56
N TYR A 360 9.48 -25.06 10.41
CA TYR A 360 9.14 -23.65 10.22
C TYR A 360 7.82 -23.50 9.46
N ASP A 361 7.08 -22.41 9.76
CA ASP A 361 5.80 -22.14 9.10
C ASP A 361 5.96 -21.74 7.63
N HIS A 362 7.04 -21.07 7.25
CA HIS A 362 7.42 -20.68 5.88
C HIS A 362 6.30 -20.00 5.06
N LEU A 363 5.42 -19.25 5.72
CA LEU A 363 4.31 -18.59 5.02
C LEU A 363 4.83 -17.41 4.17
N ILE A 364 4.20 -17.17 3.04
CA ILE A 364 4.41 -15.95 2.26
C ILE A 364 3.78 -14.78 3.02
N LYS A 365 4.59 -13.83 3.44
CA LYS A 365 4.25 -12.58 4.12
C LYS A 365 5.26 -11.49 3.71
N PRO A 366 4.86 -10.19 3.74
CA PRO A 366 3.54 -9.66 4.06
C PRO A 366 2.48 -10.04 3.01
N ASP A 367 1.20 -9.75 3.26
CA ASP A 367 0.14 -9.97 2.26
C ASP A 367 0.11 -8.85 1.23
N ILE A 368 0.31 -7.62 1.67
CA ILE A 368 0.37 -6.39 0.87
C ILE A 368 1.36 -5.41 1.50
N VAL A 369 1.65 -4.32 0.78
CA VAL A 369 2.36 -3.17 1.33
C VAL A 369 1.52 -1.89 1.17
N ALA A 370 1.80 -0.89 2.00
CA ALA A 370 1.14 0.40 1.95
C ALA A 370 2.15 1.52 2.26
N PRO A 371 1.86 2.79 1.94
CA PRO A 371 2.71 3.92 2.30
C PRO A 371 3.08 3.86 3.78
N GLY A 372 4.38 3.94 4.09
CA GLY A 372 4.88 3.80 5.45
C GLY A 372 6.16 4.59 5.74
N ASN A 373 6.68 5.39 4.78
CA ASN A 373 7.87 6.18 4.96
C ASN A 373 7.56 7.68 5.02
N LYS A 374 8.04 8.35 6.09
CA LYS A 374 7.91 9.80 6.32
C LYS A 374 6.49 10.33 6.23
N LEU A 375 5.56 9.62 6.83
CA LEU A 375 4.17 10.04 6.90
C LEU A 375 4.00 11.13 7.97
N ILE A 376 3.23 12.18 7.64
CA ILE A 376 2.92 13.29 8.53
C ILE A 376 1.48 13.14 9.01
N TYR A 377 1.31 12.90 10.32
CA TYR A 377 0.01 12.77 10.96
C TYR A 377 0.04 13.29 12.40
N ALA A 378 -1.05 13.13 13.15
CA ALA A 378 -1.24 13.75 14.46
C ALA A 378 -0.10 13.43 15.43
N GLU A 379 0.36 14.48 16.14
CA GLU A 379 1.32 14.44 17.22
C GLU A 379 0.60 14.57 18.56
N ALA A 380 0.77 13.60 19.46
CA ALA A 380 0.27 13.70 20.82
C ALA A 380 1.04 14.78 21.61
N ALA A 381 0.35 15.52 22.47
CA ALA A 381 0.98 16.53 23.29
C ALA A 381 2.01 15.91 24.26
N ASN A 382 3.18 16.54 24.39
CA ASN A 382 4.24 16.16 25.34
C ASN A 382 4.70 14.70 25.22
N ASN A 383 4.68 14.14 24.02
CA ASN A 383 5.02 12.73 23.79
C ASN A 383 6.54 12.46 23.88
N TYR A 384 6.88 11.21 24.22
CA TYR A 384 8.26 10.75 24.38
C TYR A 384 9.06 10.82 23.06
N LEU A 385 8.46 10.41 21.93
CA LEU A 385 9.16 10.32 20.63
C LEU A 385 9.70 11.68 20.18
N VAL A 386 8.87 12.73 20.18
CA VAL A 386 9.29 14.09 19.81
C VAL A 386 10.22 14.70 20.86
N THR A 387 9.96 14.44 22.14
CA THR A 387 10.84 14.92 23.21
C THR A 387 12.27 14.39 23.05
N GLN A 388 12.42 13.11 22.68
CA GLN A 388 13.74 12.51 22.44
C GLN A 388 14.30 12.80 21.06
N ASN A 389 13.45 13.10 20.07
CA ASN A 389 13.83 13.33 18.68
C ASN A 389 13.03 14.55 18.13
N PRO A 390 13.42 15.78 18.46
CA PRO A 390 12.67 16.98 18.06
C PRO A 390 12.49 17.15 16.55
N ALA A 391 13.34 16.53 15.75
CA ALA A 391 13.24 16.52 14.28
C ALA A 391 12.01 15.75 13.76
N LEU A 392 11.30 15.03 14.61
CA LEU A 392 10.04 14.39 14.25
C LEU A 392 8.88 15.36 14.20
N ASP A 393 8.91 16.49 14.93
CA ASP A 393 7.91 17.55 14.78
C ASP A 393 7.97 18.09 13.34
N ALA A 394 6.86 17.97 12.62
CA ALA A 394 6.77 18.41 11.23
C ALA A 394 6.61 19.94 11.10
N GLY A 395 6.47 20.69 12.20
CA GLY A 395 6.29 22.13 12.17
C GLY A 395 5.00 22.61 11.51
N VAL A 396 3.98 21.77 11.46
CA VAL A 396 2.70 22.07 10.80
C VAL A 396 1.92 23.13 11.54
N SER A 397 1.84 23.05 12.87
CA SER A 397 1.11 23.99 13.72
C SER A 397 1.81 24.16 15.09
N PRO A 398 1.84 25.38 15.63
CA PRO A 398 2.32 25.59 16.99
C PRO A 398 1.29 25.23 18.07
N VAL A 399 0.04 24.94 17.70
CA VAL A 399 -1.06 24.65 18.62
C VAL A 399 -1.07 23.17 18.98
N ASP A 400 -0.97 22.82 20.26
CA ASP A 400 -0.83 21.43 20.72
C ASP A 400 -1.87 20.48 20.12
N GLY A 401 -3.14 20.78 20.16
CA GLY A 401 -4.17 19.92 19.55
C GLY A 401 -4.19 19.89 18.02
N ARG A 402 -3.21 20.49 17.33
CA ARG A 402 -3.09 20.56 15.87
C ARG A 402 -1.69 20.24 15.36
N ARG A 403 -0.77 19.83 16.26
CA ARG A 403 0.60 19.45 15.88
C ARG A 403 0.59 18.18 15.06
N MET A 404 1.55 18.06 14.17
CA MET A 404 1.78 16.89 13.33
C MET A 404 3.24 16.48 13.38
N MET A 405 3.50 15.18 13.32
CA MET A 405 4.86 14.63 13.35
C MET A 405 5.11 13.66 12.21
N TYR A 406 6.39 13.50 11.88
CA TYR A 406 6.85 12.47 10.95
C TYR A 406 7.00 11.13 11.66
N MET A 407 6.52 10.07 11.03
CA MET A 407 6.87 8.72 11.45
C MET A 407 7.08 7.78 10.25
N ASN A 408 7.77 6.68 10.53
CA ASN A 408 8.13 5.66 9.56
C ASN A 408 7.84 4.27 10.13
N GLY A 409 7.59 3.29 9.25
CA GLY A 409 7.42 1.91 9.69
C GLY A 409 6.28 1.20 8.99
N SER A 410 6.31 -0.13 9.06
CA SER A 410 5.14 -0.96 8.79
C SER A 410 3.96 -0.61 9.73
N SER A 411 4.28 -0.02 10.91
CA SER A 411 3.30 0.55 11.83
C SER A 411 2.48 1.70 11.25
N MET A 412 3.02 2.47 10.28
CA MET A 412 2.32 3.56 9.57
C MET A 412 1.57 3.02 8.34
N ALA A 413 2.06 1.96 7.74
CA ALA A 413 1.40 1.26 6.63
C ALA A 413 0.14 0.48 7.09
N THR A 414 0.18 -0.09 8.29
CA THR A 414 -0.93 -0.88 8.87
C THR A 414 -2.24 -0.10 8.98
N PRO A 415 -2.29 1.13 9.55
CA PRO A 415 -3.53 1.91 9.64
C PRO A 415 -4.06 2.39 8.28
N VAL A 416 -3.22 2.49 7.23
CA VAL A 416 -3.70 2.72 5.87
C VAL A 416 -4.59 1.54 5.43
N ALA A 417 -4.14 0.31 5.66
CA ALA A 417 -4.91 -0.89 5.33
C ALA A 417 -6.12 -1.09 6.26
N ALA A 418 -6.03 -0.69 7.54
CA ALA A 418 -7.16 -0.73 8.46
C ALA A 418 -8.28 0.24 8.05
N GLY A 419 -7.91 1.47 7.66
CA GLY A 419 -8.86 2.43 7.07
C GLY A 419 -9.47 1.93 5.76
N ALA A 420 -8.67 1.30 4.88
CA ALA A 420 -9.16 0.67 3.66
C ALA A 420 -10.18 -0.43 3.95
N ALA A 421 -9.92 -1.29 4.93
CA ALA A 421 -10.88 -2.33 5.35
C ALA A 421 -12.21 -1.72 5.84
N ALA A 422 -12.15 -0.61 6.57
CA ALA A 422 -13.36 0.11 7.00
C ALA A 422 -14.14 0.70 5.81
N LEU A 423 -13.45 1.23 4.79
CA LEU A 423 -14.08 1.73 3.56
C LEU A 423 -14.73 0.60 2.74
N LEU A 424 -14.10 -0.58 2.65
CA LEU A 424 -14.69 -1.75 2.00
C LEU A 424 -15.94 -2.22 2.74
N LEU A 425 -15.92 -2.26 4.07
CA LEU A 425 -17.08 -2.61 4.91
C LEU A 425 -18.19 -1.57 4.82
N HIS A 426 -17.85 -0.29 4.67
CA HIS A 426 -18.86 0.74 4.40
C HIS A 426 -19.49 0.56 3.02
N ALA A 427 -18.69 0.17 2.00
CA ALA A 427 -19.19 -0.09 0.65
C ALA A 427 -20.06 -1.35 0.56
N ASN A 428 -19.68 -2.41 1.30
CA ASN A 428 -20.39 -3.69 1.36
C ASN A 428 -20.23 -4.35 2.74
N PRO A 429 -21.20 -4.15 3.66
CA PRO A 429 -21.12 -4.66 5.03
C PRO A 429 -21.13 -6.20 5.17
N SER A 430 -21.49 -6.93 4.11
CA SER A 430 -21.55 -8.40 4.10
C SER A 430 -20.21 -9.07 3.80
N LEU A 431 -19.17 -8.31 3.47
CA LEU A 431 -17.83 -8.84 3.26
C LEU A 431 -17.26 -9.48 4.53
N THR A 432 -16.73 -10.69 4.38
CA THR A 432 -15.96 -11.34 5.44
C THR A 432 -14.54 -10.77 5.53
N PRO A 433 -13.83 -10.95 6.65
CA PRO A 433 -12.43 -10.56 6.76
C PRO A 433 -11.54 -11.17 5.66
N ASN A 434 -11.75 -12.44 5.34
CA ASN A 434 -10.99 -13.13 4.30
C ASN A 434 -11.27 -12.56 2.90
N MET A 435 -12.52 -12.16 2.60
CA MET A 435 -12.85 -11.49 1.34
C MET A 435 -12.20 -10.12 1.24
N ILE A 436 -12.20 -9.33 2.32
CA ILE A 436 -11.52 -8.03 2.36
C ILE A 436 -10.02 -8.22 2.09
N LYS A 437 -9.39 -9.19 2.76
CA LYS A 437 -8.00 -9.54 2.53
C LYS A 437 -7.74 -9.95 1.08
N ALA A 438 -8.59 -10.82 0.50
CA ALA A 438 -8.48 -11.25 -0.88
C ALA A 438 -8.62 -10.08 -1.87
N LEU A 439 -9.60 -9.19 -1.66
CA LEU A 439 -9.81 -8.01 -2.51
C LEU A 439 -8.63 -7.04 -2.48
N LEU A 440 -8.07 -6.77 -1.28
CA LEU A 440 -6.91 -5.90 -1.14
C LEU A 440 -5.66 -6.48 -1.82
N MET A 441 -5.46 -7.80 -1.75
CA MET A 441 -4.38 -8.48 -2.49
C MET A 441 -4.63 -8.48 -4.00
N TYR A 442 -5.83 -8.87 -4.43
CA TYR A 442 -6.17 -8.99 -5.85
C TYR A 442 -6.01 -7.67 -6.62
N THR A 443 -6.38 -6.55 -5.99
CA THR A 443 -6.36 -5.23 -6.61
C THR A 443 -5.05 -4.47 -6.38
N ALA A 444 -4.12 -5.00 -5.60
CA ALA A 444 -2.83 -4.37 -5.31
C ALA A 444 -2.02 -4.11 -6.60
N GLN A 445 -1.17 -3.09 -6.57
CA GLN A 445 -0.19 -2.83 -7.62
C GLN A 445 1.13 -3.56 -7.33
N PRO A 446 1.57 -4.52 -8.13
CA PRO A 446 2.92 -5.07 -8.00
C PRO A 446 3.99 -3.99 -8.23
N LEU A 447 4.91 -3.84 -7.30
CA LEU A 447 6.05 -2.93 -7.40
C LEU A 447 7.19 -3.60 -8.18
N ALA A 448 7.71 -2.92 -9.19
CA ALA A 448 8.78 -3.45 -10.04
C ALA A 448 10.08 -3.68 -9.24
N GLY A 449 10.76 -4.79 -9.51
CA GLY A 449 12.04 -5.12 -8.88
C GLY A 449 11.95 -5.71 -7.47
N HIS A 450 10.74 -5.98 -6.97
CA HIS A 450 10.51 -6.59 -5.66
C HIS A 450 9.79 -7.93 -5.80
N ASN A 451 10.18 -8.90 -4.99
CA ASN A 451 9.55 -10.22 -4.98
C ASN A 451 8.40 -10.28 -3.96
N MET A 452 7.61 -11.35 -3.99
CA MET A 452 6.44 -11.50 -3.13
C MET A 452 6.75 -11.67 -1.64
N LEU A 453 7.95 -12.08 -1.26
CA LEU A 453 8.35 -12.13 0.14
C LEU A 453 8.68 -10.72 0.68
N GLU A 454 8.85 -9.75 -0.20
CA GLU A 454 9.07 -8.34 0.14
C GLU A 454 7.74 -7.57 0.17
N GLN A 455 6.91 -7.72 -0.87
CA GLN A 455 5.71 -6.89 -1.11
C GLN A 455 4.38 -7.63 -1.00
N GLY A 456 4.38 -8.95 -0.83
CA GLY A 456 3.14 -9.73 -0.96
C GLY A 456 2.57 -9.62 -2.37
N ALA A 457 1.28 -9.33 -2.47
CA ALA A 457 0.60 -9.10 -3.74
C ALA A 457 0.92 -7.72 -4.36
N GLY A 458 1.50 -6.81 -3.60
CA GLY A 458 1.86 -5.47 -4.06
C GLY A 458 1.35 -4.35 -3.16
N GLN A 459 1.43 -3.11 -3.65
CA GLN A 459 1.00 -1.93 -2.93
C GLN A 459 -0.53 -1.77 -2.97
N ILE A 460 -1.11 -1.43 -1.83
CA ILE A 460 -2.54 -1.26 -1.63
C ILE A 460 -3.16 -0.32 -2.68
N ASN A 461 -4.35 -0.67 -3.17
CA ASN A 461 -5.13 0.10 -4.14
C ASN A 461 -6.59 0.17 -3.66
N ILE A 462 -6.91 1.22 -2.92
CA ILE A 462 -8.22 1.37 -2.28
C ILE A 462 -9.32 1.62 -3.32
N GLU A 463 -9.04 2.39 -4.37
CA GLU A 463 -10.00 2.61 -5.47
C GLU A 463 -10.42 1.28 -6.10
N GLY A 464 -9.45 0.46 -6.53
CA GLY A 464 -9.73 -0.83 -7.15
C GLY A 464 -10.47 -1.78 -6.21
N ALA A 465 -10.04 -1.84 -4.93
CA ALA A 465 -10.65 -2.71 -3.93
C ALA A 465 -12.12 -2.33 -3.65
N VAL A 466 -12.41 -1.04 -3.50
CA VAL A 466 -13.79 -0.55 -3.28
C VAL A 466 -14.65 -0.76 -4.53
N ARG A 467 -14.10 -0.51 -5.72
CA ARG A 467 -14.79 -0.79 -6.98
C ARG A 467 -15.18 -2.25 -7.12
N ALA A 468 -14.28 -3.17 -6.79
CA ALA A 468 -14.57 -4.60 -6.76
C ALA A 468 -15.58 -4.96 -5.64
N ALA A 469 -15.44 -4.41 -4.44
CA ALA A 469 -16.34 -4.63 -3.31
C ALA A 469 -17.80 -4.24 -3.61
N ARG A 470 -18.01 -3.14 -4.33
CA ARG A 470 -19.35 -2.69 -4.76
C ARG A 470 -20.03 -3.62 -5.75
N MET A 471 -19.26 -4.41 -6.49
CA MET A 471 -19.78 -5.42 -7.43
C MET A 471 -20.06 -6.76 -6.74
N MET A 472 -19.58 -6.97 -5.51
CA MET A 472 -19.86 -8.19 -4.75
C MET A 472 -21.32 -8.24 -4.29
N ARG A 473 -21.85 -9.46 -4.25
CA ARG A 473 -23.18 -9.72 -3.69
C ARG A 473 -23.23 -9.35 -2.21
N THR A 474 -24.39 -8.92 -1.74
CA THR A 474 -24.62 -8.54 -0.32
C THR A 474 -25.23 -9.66 0.52
N ASP A 475 -25.59 -10.77 -0.09
CA ASP A 475 -26.19 -11.96 0.54
C ASP A 475 -25.16 -13.07 0.84
N LEU A 476 -23.89 -12.74 0.93
CA LEU A 476 -22.77 -13.66 1.05
C LEU A 476 -22.78 -14.50 2.34
N GLY A 477 -23.42 -14.01 3.40
CA GLY A 477 -23.58 -14.77 4.65
C GLY A 477 -24.42 -16.06 4.48
N GLN A 478 -25.14 -16.18 3.37
CA GLN A 478 -25.94 -17.37 3.01
C GLN A 478 -25.28 -18.19 1.89
N CYS A 479 -24.21 -17.70 1.28
CA CYS A 479 -23.53 -18.34 0.17
C CYS A 479 -22.41 -19.23 0.72
N THR A 480 -22.68 -20.51 0.83
CA THR A 480 -21.72 -21.51 1.38
C THR A 480 -21.25 -22.51 0.33
N ILE A 481 -21.75 -22.44 -0.90
CA ILE A 481 -21.41 -23.37 -1.96
C ILE A 481 -20.24 -22.84 -2.77
N ALA A 482 -19.13 -23.60 -2.77
CA ALA A 482 -17.96 -23.30 -3.60
C ALA A 482 -18.34 -23.11 -5.08
N GLY A 483 -17.73 -22.12 -5.73
CA GLY A 483 -17.95 -21.83 -7.14
C GLY A 483 -19.21 -21.04 -7.49
N THR A 484 -20.07 -20.70 -6.51
CA THR A 484 -21.20 -19.81 -6.81
C THR A 484 -20.71 -18.41 -7.22
N PRO A 485 -21.46 -17.71 -8.11
CA PRO A 485 -21.07 -16.35 -8.50
C PRO A 485 -20.94 -15.41 -7.29
N LEU A 486 -19.84 -14.67 -7.21
CA LEU A 486 -19.63 -13.63 -6.20
C LEU A 486 -20.16 -12.26 -6.65
N LEU A 487 -20.11 -11.98 -7.95
CA LEU A 487 -20.46 -10.68 -8.50
C LEU A 487 -21.97 -10.57 -8.78
N THR A 488 -22.49 -9.37 -8.66
CA THR A 488 -23.84 -8.99 -9.09
C THR A 488 -23.93 -8.83 -10.61
N THR A 489 -22.79 -8.75 -11.30
CA THR A 489 -22.68 -8.59 -12.76
C THR A 489 -21.94 -9.77 -13.37
N ALA A 490 -22.23 -10.06 -14.66
CA ALA A 490 -21.53 -11.14 -15.37
C ALA A 490 -20.07 -10.80 -15.71
N THR A 491 -19.74 -9.50 -15.79
CA THR A 491 -18.40 -9.04 -16.18
C THR A 491 -17.65 -8.54 -14.95
N PRO A 492 -16.45 -9.04 -14.67
CA PRO A 492 -15.61 -8.53 -13.59
C PRO A 492 -15.13 -7.09 -13.89
N PRO A 493 -14.73 -6.32 -12.86
CA PRO A 493 -14.17 -5.00 -13.07
C PRO A 493 -12.87 -5.08 -13.90
N VAL A 494 -12.63 -4.08 -14.73
CA VAL A 494 -11.35 -3.97 -15.47
C VAL A 494 -10.21 -3.94 -14.44
N PRO A 495 -9.20 -4.86 -14.54
CA PRO A 495 -8.15 -5.00 -13.53
C PRO A 495 -7.05 -3.94 -13.67
N GLN A 496 -7.46 -2.68 -13.65
CA GLN A 496 -6.60 -1.51 -13.85
C GLN A 496 -7.13 -0.34 -13.04
N THR A 497 -6.24 0.49 -12.51
CA THR A 497 -6.57 1.73 -11.81
C THR A 497 -5.66 2.86 -12.27
N THR A 498 -6.18 4.09 -12.28
CA THR A 498 -5.40 5.31 -12.51
C THR A 498 -5.43 6.16 -11.24
N ILE A 499 -4.28 6.43 -10.66
CA ILE A 499 -4.10 7.28 -9.48
C ILE A 499 -3.10 8.37 -9.83
N ALA A 500 -3.46 9.64 -9.58
CA ALA A 500 -2.62 10.80 -9.85
C ALA A 500 -1.99 10.82 -11.27
N GLY A 501 -2.76 10.39 -12.26
CA GLY A 501 -2.30 10.30 -13.65
C GLY A 501 -1.44 9.08 -13.99
N HIS A 502 -1.08 8.24 -13.02
CA HIS A 502 -0.38 6.98 -13.25
C HIS A 502 -1.37 5.82 -13.34
N THR A 503 -1.33 5.09 -14.46
CA THR A 503 -2.18 3.92 -14.69
C THR A 503 -1.37 2.64 -14.49
N PHE A 504 -1.90 1.71 -13.71
CA PHE A 504 -1.27 0.42 -13.42
C PHE A 504 -2.26 -0.73 -13.45
N SER A 505 -1.76 -1.93 -13.75
CA SER A 505 -2.52 -3.17 -13.69
C SER A 505 -2.56 -3.72 -12.27
N TRP A 506 -3.66 -4.38 -11.91
CA TRP A 506 -3.80 -5.08 -10.65
C TRP A 506 -2.96 -6.36 -10.63
N SER A 507 -2.57 -6.79 -9.45
CA SER A 507 -1.91 -8.08 -9.20
C SER A 507 -2.73 -9.28 -9.72
N GLN A 508 -4.06 -9.21 -9.61
CA GLN A 508 -5.00 -10.30 -9.87
C GLN A 508 -4.66 -11.59 -9.12
N GLY A 509 -3.94 -11.45 -8.00
CA GLY A 509 -3.41 -12.56 -7.22
C GLY A 509 -3.80 -12.52 -5.75
N VAL A 510 -3.87 -13.70 -5.14
CA VAL A 510 -4.17 -13.89 -3.71
C VAL A 510 -3.16 -14.87 -3.13
N ILE A 511 -2.63 -14.53 -1.97
CA ILE A 511 -1.72 -15.40 -1.21
C ILE A 511 -2.55 -16.37 -0.37
N PHE A 512 -2.26 -17.66 -0.56
CA PHE A 512 -2.79 -18.77 0.24
C PHE A 512 -1.61 -19.46 0.92
N LYS A 513 -1.30 -19.06 2.15
CA LYS A 513 -0.15 -19.58 2.94
C LYS A 513 1.18 -19.59 2.16
N HIS A 514 1.47 -20.70 1.50
CA HIS A 514 2.71 -20.95 0.76
C HIS A 514 2.59 -20.70 -0.74
N ASN A 515 1.39 -20.37 -1.23
CA ASN A 515 1.09 -20.25 -2.64
C ASN A 515 0.57 -18.86 -2.98
N PHE A 516 0.86 -18.42 -4.19
CA PHE A 516 0.30 -17.23 -4.79
C PHE A 516 -0.49 -17.64 -6.03
N ALA A 517 -1.81 -17.57 -5.95
CA ALA A 517 -2.69 -17.92 -7.06
C ALA A 517 -3.15 -16.66 -7.78
N THR A 518 -3.26 -16.70 -9.11
CA THR A 518 -3.77 -15.61 -9.95
C THR A 518 -4.94 -16.09 -10.79
N GLY A 519 -5.87 -15.19 -11.11
CA GLY A 519 -6.97 -15.49 -12.01
C GLY A 519 -8.29 -14.82 -11.64
N ASN A 520 -9.16 -14.62 -12.63
CA ASN A 520 -10.46 -13.95 -12.46
C ASN A 520 -11.39 -14.71 -11.51
N GLU A 521 -11.29 -16.03 -11.45
CA GLU A 521 -12.13 -16.87 -10.60
C GLU A 521 -11.98 -16.54 -9.11
N LEU A 522 -10.83 -15.98 -8.71
CA LEU A 522 -10.58 -15.55 -7.34
C LEU A 522 -11.55 -14.46 -6.85
N ILE A 523 -12.13 -13.66 -7.75
CA ILE A 523 -13.09 -12.62 -7.38
C ILE A 523 -14.47 -12.82 -8.02
N THR A 524 -14.62 -13.73 -8.96
CA THR A 524 -15.91 -13.99 -9.65
C THR A 524 -16.64 -15.19 -9.06
N ARG A 525 -15.94 -16.09 -8.37
CA ARG A 525 -16.48 -17.31 -7.77
C ARG A 525 -16.22 -17.35 -6.27
N TYR A 526 -17.24 -17.79 -5.52
CA TYR A 526 -17.10 -18.00 -4.09
C TYR A 526 -16.09 -19.11 -3.80
N GLN A 527 -15.10 -18.79 -2.96
CA GLN A 527 -14.14 -19.74 -2.42
C GLN A 527 -14.51 -20.00 -0.95
N PRO A 528 -14.54 -21.25 -0.47
CA PRO A 528 -14.82 -21.53 0.94
C PRO A 528 -13.90 -20.77 1.90
N ASN A 529 -12.64 -20.56 1.52
CA ASN A 529 -11.68 -19.76 2.29
C ASN A 529 -12.10 -18.29 2.49
N TYR A 530 -13.14 -17.82 1.79
CA TYR A 530 -13.73 -16.49 2.01
C TYR A 530 -14.80 -16.47 3.10
N GLY A 531 -15.24 -17.64 3.55
CA GLY A 531 -16.17 -17.78 4.66
C GLY A 531 -15.54 -17.50 6.03
N LEU A 532 -16.39 -17.32 7.03
CA LEU A 532 -15.96 -17.27 8.42
C LEU A 532 -15.52 -18.65 8.89
N GLY A 533 -14.52 -18.73 9.78
CA GLY A 533 -14.00 -19.97 10.32
C GLY A 533 -13.00 -20.71 9.43
N TYR A 534 -12.75 -20.22 8.23
CA TYR A 534 -11.75 -20.78 7.32
C TYR A 534 -10.50 -19.90 7.27
N LEU A 535 -9.35 -20.51 7.50
CA LEU A 535 -8.08 -19.81 7.36
C LEU A 535 -7.78 -19.55 5.88
N MET A 536 -7.40 -18.33 5.58
CA MET A 536 -6.91 -17.97 4.25
C MET A 536 -5.72 -18.88 3.89
N GLY A 537 -5.89 -19.73 2.87
CA GLY A 537 -4.85 -20.64 2.39
C GLY A 537 -4.88 -22.07 2.92
N ASP A 538 -5.93 -22.49 3.63
CA ASP A 538 -6.10 -23.91 3.88
C ASP A 538 -6.58 -24.59 2.59
N GLY A 539 -5.82 -25.59 2.12
CA GLY A 539 -6.24 -26.50 1.06
C GLY A 539 -6.30 -25.95 -0.35
N VAL A 540 -5.30 -25.25 -0.82
CA VAL A 540 -5.20 -24.88 -2.24
C VAL A 540 -4.62 -26.03 -3.07
N VAL A 541 -5.38 -26.50 -4.04
CA VAL A 541 -4.92 -27.45 -5.08
C VAL A 541 -5.15 -26.81 -6.45
N VAL A 542 -4.15 -26.81 -7.30
CA VAL A 542 -4.21 -26.35 -8.69
C VAL A 542 -3.86 -27.51 -9.60
N SER A 543 -4.76 -27.94 -10.47
CA SER A 543 -4.51 -29.07 -11.37
C SER A 543 -5.17 -28.93 -12.74
N ASP A 544 -4.61 -29.56 -13.79
CA ASP A 544 -5.18 -29.73 -15.13
C ASP A 544 -6.25 -30.82 -15.20
N GLY A 545 -6.97 -31.03 -14.19
CA GLY A 545 -7.99 -32.05 -14.09
C GLY A 545 -8.60 -32.06 -12.72
N VAL A 546 -9.45 -32.99 -12.41
CA VAL A 546 -10.00 -33.14 -11.07
C VAL A 546 -8.96 -33.81 -10.18
N VAL A 547 -8.40 -33.08 -9.24
CA VAL A 547 -7.54 -33.66 -8.19
C VAL A 547 -8.21 -33.47 -6.84
N VAL A 548 -8.32 -34.57 -6.11
CA VAL A 548 -8.75 -34.56 -4.72
C VAL A 548 -7.56 -34.99 -3.88
N SER A 549 -6.93 -34.06 -3.16
CA SER A 549 -5.87 -34.40 -2.23
C SER A 549 -5.79 -33.40 -1.08
N GLY A 550 -5.39 -33.85 0.08
CA GLY A 550 -5.08 -33.02 1.24
C GLY A 550 -3.72 -32.34 1.16
N GLY A 551 -3.21 -32.05 -0.04
CA GLY A 551 -1.91 -31.44 -0.27
C GLY A 551 -1.91 -30.50 -1.47
N VAL A 552 -0.77 -29.89 -1.78
CA VAL A 552 -0.60 -29.01 -2.94
C VAL A 552 -0.31 -29.83 -4.18
N VAL A 553 -1.18 -29.76 -5.19
CA VAL A 553 -0.94 -30.31 -6.52
C VAL A 553 -1.14 -29.20 -7.55
N VAL A 554 -0.22 -29.09 -8.50
CA VAL A 554 -0.24 -28.08 -9.56
C VAL A 554 -0.51 -28.72 -10.90
N SER A 555 -1.63 -28.36 -11.55
CA SER A 555 -1.92 -28.73 -12.94
C SER A 555 -2.92 -27.76 -13.58
N ASP A 556 -3.00 -27.72 -14.93
CA ASP A 556 -3.92 -26.82 -15.65
C ASP A 556 -5.36 -27.35 -15.60
N GLY A 557 -6.30 -26.72 -14.90
CA GLY A 557 -7.71 -27.11 -14.84
C GLY A 557 -8.44 -26.78 -13.55
N VAL A 558 -9.62 -27.28 -13.37
CA VAL A 558 -10.44 -27.05 -12.17
C VAL A 558 -9.93 -27.89 -11.01
N VAL A 559 -9.65 -27.22 -9.92
CA VAL A 559 -9.20 -27.87 -8.70
C VAL A 559 -10.23 -27.71 -7.61
N VAL A 560 -10.54 -28.79 -6.95
CA VAL A 560 -11.34 -28.81 -5.72
C VAL A 560 -10.50 -29.47 -4.63
N SER A 561 -10.05 -28.65 -3.68
CA SER A 561 -9.44 -29.15 -2.45
C SER A 561 -9.97 -28.32 -1.30
N ASP A 562 -10.42 -28.97 -0.25
CA ASP A 562 -11.05 -28.32 0.91
C ASP A 562 -12.09 -27.25 0.51
N GLY A 563 -12.73 -27.44 -0.63
CA GLY A 563 -13.76 -26.58 -1.16
C GLY A 563 -13.28 -25.32 -1.89
N THR A 564 -11.99 -25.13 -2.15
CA THR A 564 -11.49 -23.99 -2.93
C THR A 564 -11.51 -24.32 -4.42
N ILE A 565 -12.17 -23.49 -5.22
CA ILE A 565 -12.20 -23.58 -6.68
C ILE A 565 -11.32 -22.49 -7.25
N LEU A 566 -10.21 -22.91 -7.86
CA LEU A 566 -9.35 -22.02 -8.64
C LEU A 566 -9.53 -22.39 -10.12
N GLY A 567 -10.53 -21.85 -10.78
CA GLY A 567 -10.68 -21.98 -12.23
C GLY A 567 -9.43 -21.47 -12.93
N SER A 568 -9.18 -21.41 -14.11
CA SER A 568 -8.07 -20.87 -14.92
C SER A 568 -6.98 -20.01 -14.23
N GLY A 569 -6.75 -20.18 -12.94
CA GLY A 569 -5.72 -19.44 -12.18
C GLY A 569 -4.33 -20.04 -12.44
N ALA A 570 -3.37 -19.24 -12.91
CA ALA A 570 -1.98 -19.64 -12.99
C ALA A 570 -1.33 -19.57 -11.60
N LEU A 571 -0.64 -20.61 -11.19
CA LEU A 571 0.22 -20.57 -10.03
C LEU A 571 1.45 -19.73 -10.36
N PHE A 572 1.61 -18.60 -9.69
CA PHE A 572 2.79 -17.75 -9.84
C PHE A 572 4.01 -18.34 -9.11
N LEU A 573 3.77 -19.20 -8.14
CA LEU A 573 4.78 -19.92 -7.39
C LEU A 573 4.54 -21.42 -7.50
N ASN A 574 5.35 -22.06 -8.32
CA ASN A 574 5.83 -23.38 -7.97
C ASN A 574 7.20 -23.22 -7.29
N PHE A 575 7.67 -24.23 -6.64
CA PHE A 575 8.98 -24.22 -5.97
C PHE A 575 10.14 -23.81 -6.91
N GLY A 576 10.03 -24.03 -8.22
CA GLY A 576 11.03 -23.69 -9.22
C GLY A 576 11.15 -22.18 -9.52
N ILE A 577 10.10 -21.39 -9.33
CA ILE A 577 10.15 -19.94 -9.58
C ILE A 577 10.82 -19.20 -8.42
N LEU A 578 10.63 -19.66 -7.19
CA LEU A 578 11.38 -19.16 -6.03
C LEU A 578 12.88 -19.45 -6.19
N LEU A 579 13.24 -20.56 -6.80
CA LEU A 579 14.63 -20.91 -7.09
C LEU A 579 15.29 -19.97 -8.10
N SER A 580 14.56 -19.47 -9.09
CA SER A 580 15.11 -18.58 -10.12
C SER A 580 15.45 -17.19 -9.61
N ASN A 581 14.85 -16.76 -8.48
CA ASN A 581 15.14 -15.50 -7.81
C ASN A 581 16.05 -15.67 -6.57
N GLY A 582 16.75 -16.80 -6.47
CA GLY A 582 17.71 -17.05 -5.39
C GLY A 582 17.10 -17.41 -4.05
N VAL A 583 15.83 -17.78 -3.98
CA VAL A 583 15.19 -18.28 -2.76
C VAL A 583 14.61 -19.68 -2.99
N VAL A 584 15.11 -20.66 -2.29
CA VAL A 584 14.53 -22.01 -2.25
C VAL A 584 13.76 -22.18 -0.96
N VAL A 585 12.49 -22.51 -1.05
CA VAL A 585 11.68 -22.91 0.09
C VAL A 585 11.36 -24.40 -0.10
N SER A 586 12.03 -25.25 0.65
CA SER A 586 11.70 -26.65 0.79
C SER A 586 11.46 -26.98 2.26
N ASP A 587 10.90 -28.14 2.56
CA ASP A 587 10.71 -28.58 3.94
C ASP A 587 12.05 -28.55 4.72
N GLY A 588 12.35 -27.41 5.33
CA GLY A 588 13.51 -27.21 6.19
C GLY A 588 14.72 -26.46 5.61
N VAL A 589 14.79 -26.16 4.31
CA VAL A 589 15.93 -25.42 3.74
C VAL A 589 15.46 -24.22 2.96
N VAL A 590 15.96 -23.05 3.33
CA VAL A 590 15.83 -21.82 2.53
C VAL A 590 17.23 -21.42 2.07
N VAL A 591 17.45 -21.38 0.75
CA VAL A 591 18.69 -20.91 0.16
C VAL A 591 18.38 -19.65 -0.64
N SER A 592 19.04 -18.56 -0.33
CA SER A 592 18.96 -17.32 -1.11
C SER A 592 20.38 -16.77 -1.35
N ASP A 593 20.53 -15.96 -2.40
CA ASP A 593 21.74 -15.15 -2.62
C ASP A 593 21.88 -14.04 -1.56
N GLY A 594 20.94 -13.91 -0.65
CA GLY A 594 20.97 -13.06 0.53
C GLY A 594 21.13 -13.92 1.77
N ILE A 595 21.79 -13.40 2.78
CA ILE A 595 22.06 -14.06 4.05
C ILE A 595 20.73 -14.42 4.72
N LEU A 596 20.33 -15.69 4.64
CA LEU A 596 19.38 -16.28 5.56
C LEU A 596 20.17 -16.78 6.76
N SER A 597 20.22 -15.94 7.77
CA SER A 597 20.69 -16.39 9.08
C SER A 597 19.60 -17.24 9.69
N SER A 598 19.85 -18.56 9.77
CA SER A 598 18.99 -19.50 10.50
C SER A 598 18.94 -19.21 12.00
N ASP A 599 19.88 -18.42 12.50
CA ASP A 599 20.14 -18.18 13.93
C ASP A 599 20.16 -16.70 14.28
N VAL A 600 19.30 -15.86 13.67
CA VAL A 600 19.09 -14.54 14.24
C VAL A 600 18.40 -14.72 15.58
N ALA A 601 19.21 -14.85 16.61
CA ALA A 601 18.75 -14.65 17.97
C ALA A 601 18.08 -13.26 17.99
N PHE A 602 16.78 -13.23 18.22
CA PHE A 602 16.02 -12.02 18.45
C PHE A 602 16.54 -11.40 19.76
N GLY A 603 17.61 -10.64 19.66
CA GLY A 603 18.21 -9.93 20.77
C GLY A 603 17.67 -8.51 20.91
N ARG A 604 18.12 -7.81 21.95
CA ARG A 604 17.80 -6.39 22.17
C ARG A 604 18.12 -5.50 20.96
N ASP A 605 19.04 -5.91 20.11
CA ASP A 605 19.44 -5.18 18.89
C ASP A 605 18.33 -5.10 17.85
N SER A 606 17.45 -6.10 17.74
CA SER A 606 16.32 -6.08 16.81
C SER A 606 15.27 -5.02 17.20
N VAL A 607 15.02 -4.82 18.48
CA VAL A 607 14.09 -3.80 18.99
C VAL A 607 14.69 -2.41 18.74
N ALA A 608 15.96 -2.18 19.06
CA ALA A 608 16.62 -0.91 18.81
C ALA A 608 16.67 -0.55 17.33
N GLN A 609 16.86 -1.53 16.46
CA GLN A 609 16.87 -1.36 15.00
C GLN A 609 15.47 -1.00 14.47
N ALA A 610 14.42 -1.69 14.93
CA ALA A 610 13.05 -1.38 14.57
C ALA A 610 12.63 0.03 15.04
N MET A 611 13.04 0.42 16.26
CA MET A 611 12.83 1.77 16.80
C MET A 611 13.60 2.84 16.01
N SER A 612 14.84 2.54 15.59
CA SER A 612 15.62 3.43 14.72
C SER A 612 14.94 3.63 13.36
N ALA A 613 14.37 2.58 12.77
CA ALA A 613 13.59 2.71 11.54
C ALA A 613 12.38 3.62 11.71
N THR A 614 11.64 3.50 12.84
CA THR A 614 10.46 4.32 13.13
C THR A 614 10.79 5.82 13.20
N THR A 615 11.94 6.19 13.74
CA THR A 615 12.33 7.60 13.90
C THR A 615 13.08 8.17 12.70
N LYS A 616 13.87 7.38 11.98
CA LYS A 616 14.73 7.86 10.88
C LYS A 616 14.13 7.63 9.49
N GLY A 617 13.50 6.48 9.25
CA GLY A 617 13.02 6.07 7.93
C GLY A 617 14.13 5.95 6.89
N ASP A 618 13.75 5.80 5.63
CA ASP A 618 14.67 5.90 4.51
C ASP A 618 14.99 7.37 4.20
N PRO A 619 16.23 7.72 3.84
CA PRO A 619 16.66 9.08 3.54
C PRO A 619 16.20 9.51 2.13
N THR A 620 14.90 9.67 1.95
CA THR A 620 14.28 10.01 0.67
C THR A 620 13.52 11.33 0.76
N SER A 621 13.05 11.83 -0.38
CA SER A 621 12.19 13.00 -0.45
C SER A 621 10.94 12.82 0.41
N VAL A 622 10.46 13.93 0.93
CA VAL A 622 9.22 13.99 1.71
C VAL A 622 8.27 14.98 1.04
N LEU A 623 6.99 14.82 1.30
CA LEU A 623 6.00 15.81 0.90
C LEU A 623 6.34 17.16 1.53
N ASN A 624 6.19 18.24 0.76
CA ASN A 624 6.34 19.60 1.32
C ASN A 624 5.33 19.82 2.44
N VAL A 625 5.84 20.18 3.61
CA VAL A 625 5.01 20.49 4.78
C VAL A 625 4.12 21.69 4.47
N LYS A 626 2.82 21.56 4.70
CA LYS A 626 1.88 22.67 4.63
C LYS A 626 1.56 23.14 6.04
N VAL A 627 1.93 24.38 6.33
CA VAL A 627 1.63 25.02 7.60
C VAL A 627 0.12 25.18 7.74
N ASP A 628 -0.40 24.87 8.92
CA ASP A 628 -1.80 25.04 9.26
C ASP A 628 -2.14 26.50 9.49
N ALA A 629 -3.12 27.02 8.76
CA ALA A 629 -3.61 28.38 8.92
C ALA A 629 -4.53 28.58 10.13
N GLY A 630 -4.75 27.54 10.94
CA GLY A 630 -5.66 27.57 12.09
C GLY A 630 -7.14 27.55 11.72
N VAL A 631 -7.46 27.36 10.44
CA VAL A 631 -8.84 27.29 9.94
C VAL A 631 -9.22 25.84 9.71
N ASP A 632 -10.37 25.43 10.25
CA ASP A 632 -10.90 24.08 10.04
C ASP A 632 -11.33 23.88 8.58
N CYS A 633 -10.89 22.77 7.98
CA CYS A 633 -11.29 22.36 6.67
C CYS A 633 -12.02 21.02 6.73
N LEU A 634 -13.28 20.98 6.29
CA LEU A 634 -14.10 19.77 6.20
C LEU A 634 -14.53 19.58 4.75
N LYS A 635 -13.63 19.03 3.92
CA LYS A 635 -13.86 18.87 2.47
C LYS A 635 -14.44 17.51 2.04
N TYR A 636 -14.77 16.65 2.97
CA TYR A 636 -15.34 15.31 2.66
C TYR A 636 -16.77 15.17 3.12
#